data_3a0c56bfd3af8760ffecf8c7292a3d40
#
_entry.id   3a0c56bfd3af8760ffecf8c7292a3d40
#
_cell.length_a   1.000
_cell.length_b   1.000
_cell.length_c   1.000
_cell.angle_alpha   90.00
_cell.angle_beta   90.00
_cell.angle_gamma   90.00
#
_symmetry.space_group_name_H-M   'P 1'
#
loop_
_entity.id
_entity.type
_entity.pdbx_description
1 polymer ?
#
loop_
_entity_poly.entity_id
_entity_poly.type
_entity_poly.pdbx_seq_one_letter_code
_entity_poly.pdbx_strand_id
1 'polypeptide(L)'
;MHTITIRGARTHNLKNLDLELPRDKLIVITGLSGSGKSSLAFDTLYAEGQRRYVESLSAYARQFLSMMEKPDVDSIEGLSPAISIEQKATSHNPRSTVGTITEIYDYLRLLYARVGEPRCPTHHTSLHAQTISQMVDQVLALPEDSKVMILAPVVRERKGEHVQFLQQLQAQGYVRARIDGELYELDSPPKLGLRTKHTIEVVIDRFKVRPDLAQRLSESFENALNLADGLAIVSSMDGHFKELLFSSRFACSECGYSLSELEPRLFSFNNPVGACSSCDGLGVDQFFDPSRVVHDATASLAEGAIRGWDRKTTYYFSMLESLARHYGFDTSTPFCDLSEAMQQIVLYGSGREIIEFQYHRPHGGYMVKRHSFEGIIPNMQRRYRESDSGMIREELAKYLSSRPCQSCQGARLREEARHVFIDNKNLPEITSYSIEQAYQFFKELKLSGYRGEIAAKINKEIVERLGFLVNVGLDYLSLARSAETLSGGEAQRIRLASQIGSGLVGVMYILDEPSIGLHQRDNDRLLSTLMHLRNQGNTVIVVEHDEDAIRSADFVLDIGPGAGVHGGEVVASGSPEEVMKNPASLTGQYLSGKKEIQIPKNRIPVNHDRMIHLKGVSCNNLQNVDVSIPLGLLTCITGVSGSGKSSLINDTLYPIAANALNRASLMTIGEVKDISGLHLCDKVIDIDQSPIGRTPRSNPATYTGLFTHIRDLFSGTPESRARGYQPGRFSFNIKGGRCEACQGDGLIKVEMHFLPDIYVSCDVCQGKRYNRETLEIHYKGKNIHEVLDMTVEDACAFFAAIPVIARKCQTLMDVGLSYIKLGQSATTLSGGEAQRIKLARELSKRDTGNTLYILDEPTTGLHFHDTKQLLTVLTRLREQGNTIVIIEHNLDVIKTADWIVDLGLKEAVKEERLLQQEPPKWLLKTLDLLQVSF
;
A
#
# COMPACT_ATOMS: atom_id res chain seq x y z
N MET A 1 1.74 26.30 -32.53
CA MET A 1 2.25 27.09 -31.38
C MET A 1 3.39 26.28 -30.77
N HIS A 2 4.54 26.88 -30.60
CA HIS A 2 5.73 26.23 -30.03
C HIS A 2 5.93 26.54 -28.54
N THR A 3 5.02 27.33 -27.94
CA THR A 3 5.11 27.77 -26.54
C THR A 3 3.76 27.65 -25.84
N ILE A 4 3.82 27.44 -24.54
CA ILE A 4 2.69 27.60 -23.59
C ILE A 4 2.84 28.99 -23.00
N THR A 5 1.85 29.86 -23.23
CA THR A 5 1.86 31.22 -22.75
C THR A 5 0.87 31.36 -21.59
N ILE A 6 1.34 31.80 -20.44
CA ILE A 6 0.56 32.03 -19.22
C ILE A 6 0.55 33.52 -18.96
N ARG A 7 -0.61 34.11 -18.65
CA ARG A 7 -0.77 35.52 -18.29
C ARG A 7 -1.56 35.65 -17.00
N GLY A 8 -1.01 36.36 -16.05
CA GLY A 8 -1.67 36.72 -14.81
C GLY A 8 -1.96 35.58 -13.86
N ALA A 9 -1.05 34.63 -13.68
CA ALA A 9 -1.27 33.53 -12.74
C ALA A 9 -1.17 34.00 -11.28
N ARG A 10 -2.25 33.80 -10.49
CA ARG A 10 -2.40 34.26 -9.11
C ARG A 10 -2.85 33.18 -8.15
N THR A 11 -2.82 31.91 -8.59
CA THR A 11 -3.25 30.76 -7.76
C THR A 11 -2.40 30.67 -6.49
N HIS A 12 -3.04 30.59 -5.33
CA HIS A 12 -2.42 30.54 -4.00
C HIS A 12 -1.45 31.70 -3.73
N ASN A 13 -0.15 31.45 -3.68
CA ASN A 13 0.89 32.46 -3.41
C ASN A 13 1.55 33.04 -4.66
N LEU A 14 1.12 32.66 -5.86
CA LEU A 14 1.67 33.22 -7.10
C LEU A 14 1.33 34.69 -7.26
N LYS A 15 2.33 35.49 -7.63
CA LYS A 15 2.23 36.96 -7.72
C LYS A 15 2.05 37.46 -9.15
N ASN A 16 0.89 37.16 -9.75
CA ASN A 16 0.52 37.64 -11.10
C ASN A 16 1.58 37.32 -12.17
N LEU A 17 1.92 36.03 -12.28
CA LEU A 17 2.99 35.55 -13.14
C LEU A 17 2.62 35.60 -14.62
N ASP A 18 3.52 36.18 -15.45
CA ASP A 18 3.52 36.06 -16.90
C ASP A 18 4.69 35.20 -17.35
N LEU A 19 4.43 34.12 -18.09
CA LEU A 19 5.42 33.12 -18.46
C LEU A 19 5.24 32.63 -19.88
N GLU A 20 6.35 32.25 -20.53
CA GLU A 20 6.40 31.53 -21.79
C GLU A 20 7.25 30.29 -21.63
N LEU A 21 6.62 29.11 -21.69
CA LEU A 21 7.27 27.83 -21.54
C LEU A 21 7.38 27.14 -22.91
N PRO A 22 8.55 26.57 -23.28
CA PRO A 22 8.69 25.86 -24.55
C PRO A 22 7.92 24.54 -24.54
N ARG A 23 7.28 24.18 -25.67
CA ARG A 23 6.64 22.87 -25.84
C ARG A 23 7.65 21.82 -26.30
N ASP A 24 7.30 20.54 -26.11
CA ASP A 24 8.07 19.37 -26.54
C ASP A 24 9.50 19.37 -25.95
N LYS A 25 9.58 19.83 -24.69
CA LYS A 25 10.81 19.98 -23.91
C LYS A 25 10.67 19.40 -22.53
N LEU A 26 11.82 19.07 -21.90
CA LEU A 26 11.92 18.76 -20.50
C LEU A 26 12.09 20.07 -19.71
N ILE A 27 11.06 20.45 -18.96
CA ILE A 27 11.00 21.68 -18.16
C ILE A 27 11.09 21.28 -16.68
N VAL A 28 12.06 21.83 -15.97
CA VAL A 28 12.18 21.64 -14.53
C VAL A 28 11.76 22.91 -13.81
N ILE A 29 10.76 22.79 -12.91
CA ILE A 29 10.34 23.87 -12.00
C ILE A 29 10.99 23.62 -10.64
N THR A 30 11.85 24.51 -10.20
CA THR A 30 12.62 24.43 -8.97
C THR A 30 12.41 25.66 -8.07
N GLY A 31 13.02 25.65 -6.88
CA GLY A 31 12.91 26.72 -5.88
C GLY A 31 12.67 26.20 -4.48
N LEU A 32 12.64 27.06 -3.48
CA LEU A 32 12.46 26.70 -2.07
C LEU A 32 11.14 25.96 -1.81
N SER A 33 11.08 25.16 -0.73
CA SER A 33 9.83 24.57 -0.26
C SER A 33 8.81 25.67 0.04
N GLY A 34 7.56 25.51 -0.46
CA GLY A 34 6.52 26.53 -0.31
C GLY A 34 6.67 27.79 -1.19
N SER A 35 7.57 27.80 -2.18
CA SER A 35 7.76 28.97 -3.08
C SER A 35 6.64 29.13 -4.13
N GLY A 36 5.78 28.12 -4.36
CA GLY A 36 4.69 28.18 -5.33
C GLY A 36 4.86 27.25 -6.54
N LYS A 37 5.85 26.35 -6.53
CA LYS A 37 6.12 25.39 -7.61
C LYS A 37 4.90 24.54 -7.96
N SER A 38 4.35 23.86 -6.95
CA SER A 38 3.18 23.00 -7.12
C SER A 38 1.92 23.80 -7.48
N SER A 39 1.78 25.03 -6.97
CA SER A 39 0.69 25.94 -7.35
C SER A 39 0.73 26.29 -8.85
N LEU A 40 1.93 26.45 -9.43
CA LEU A 40 2.05 26.68 -10.87
C LEU A 40 1.85 25.39 -11.66
N ALA A 41 2.53 24.29 -11.27
CA ALA A 41 2.52 23.04 -12.04
C ALA A 41 1.16 22.33 -11.99
N PHE A 42 0.62 22.13 -10.78
CA PHE A 42 -0.60 21.33 -10.57
C PHE A 42 -1.86 22.19 -10.48
N ASP A 43 -1.89 23.20 -9.61
CA ASP A 43 -3.10 24.00 -9.38
C ASP A 43 -3.38 25.02 -10.49
N THR A 44 -2.42 25.26 -11.40
CA THR A 44 -2.60 26.18 -12.55
C THR A 44 -2.54 25.43 -13.87
N LEU A 45 -1.38 24.88 -14.27
CA LEU A 45 -1.19 24.25 -15.59
C LEU A 45 -1.99 22.96 -15.75
N TYR A 46 -1.85 22.04 -14.80
CA TYR A 46 -2.60 20.77 -14.86
C TYR A 46 -4.10 21.02 -14.71
N ALA A 47 -4.51 21.81 -13.72
CA ALA A 47 -5.91 22.08 -13.45
C ALA A 47 -6.63 22.67 -14.68
N GLU A 48 -6.02 23.65 -15.36
CA GLU A 48 -6.58 24.25 -16.57
C GLU A 48 -6.56 23.29 -17.77
N GLY A 49 -5.48 22.52 -17.95
CA GLY A 49 -5.39 21.50 -18.99
C GLY A 49 -6.45 20.41 -18.84
N GLN A 50 -6.62 19.90 -17.64
CA GLN A 50 -7.63 18.89 -17.30
C GLN A 50 -9.05 19.47 -17.44
N ARG A 51 -9.29 20.68 -16.96
CA ARG A 51 -10.59 21.36 -17.06
C ARG A 51 -11.04 21.49 -18.52
N ARG A 52 -10.16 21.96 -19.42
CA ARG A 52 -10.45 22.10 -20.85
C ARG A 52 -10.70 20.76 -21.52
N TYR A 53 -9.95 19.73 -21.14
CA TYR A 53 -10.17 18.37 -21.64
C TYR A 53 -11.54 17.86 -21.24
N VAL A 54 -11.91 17.96 -19.96
CA VAL A 54 -13.23 17.54 -19.47
C VAL A 54 -14.36 18.34 -20.10
N GLU A 55 -14.20 19.64 -20.32
CA GLU A 55 -15.19 20.48 -21.01
C GLU A 55 -15.42 20.08 -22.47
N SER A 56 -14.41 19.53 -23.13
CA SER A 56 -14.51 19.03 -24.51
C SER A 56 -15.32 17.72 -24.63
N LEU A 57 -15.54 17.01 -23.52
CA LEU A 57 -16.28 15.75 -23.49
C LEU A 57 -17.79 15.95 -23.54
N SER A 58 -18.52 14.89 -23.89
CA SER A 58 -19.98 14.88 -23.89
C SER A 58 -20.57 15.20 -22.50
N ALA A 59 -21.79 15.76 -22.46
CA ALA A 59 -22.47 16.07 -21.20
C ALA A 59 -22.64 14.83 -20.30
N TYR A 60 -22.82 13.65 -20.90
CA TYR A 60 -22.90 12.38 -20.19
C TYR A 60 -21.55 12.02 -19.53
N ALA A 61 -20.44 12.11 -20.26
CA ALA A 61 -19.11 11.81 -19.72
C ALA A 61 -18.71 12.79 -18.60
N ARG A 62 -19.10 14.06 -18.70
CA ARG A 62 -18.85 15.09 -17.66
C ARG A 62 -19.54 14.80 -16.32
N GLN A 63 -20.64 14.05 -16.30
CA GLN A 63 -21.31 13.67 -15.04
C GLN A 63 -20.49 12.72 -14.18
N PHE A 64 -19.55 11.99 -14.78
CA PHE A 64 -18.71 10.99 -14.11
C PHE A 64 -17.30 11.51 -13.77
N LEU A 65 -16.95 12.71 -14.22
CA LEU A 65 -15.64 13.31 -14.02
C LEU A 65 -15.76 14.54 -13.12
N SER A 66 -14.94 14.61 -12.07
CA SER A 66 -14.85 15.79 -11.23
C SER A 66 -14.28 16.95 -12.05
N MET A 67 -15.02 18.04 -12.16
CA MET A 67 -14.49 19.28 -12.73
C MET A 67 -13.53 19.89 -11.71
N MET A 68 -12.30 20.16 -12.13
CA MET A 68 -11.38 20.97 -11.34
C MET A 68 -11.85 22.43 -11.27
N GLU A 69 -11.61 23.07 -10.15
CA GLU A 69 -11.87 24.50 -10.01
C GLU A 69 -11.04 25.28 -11.04
N LYS A 70 -11.62 26.34 -11.59
CA LYS A 70 -10.90 27.21 -12.54
C LYS A 70 -9.78 27.91 -11.78
N PRO A 71 -8.50 27.76 -12.22
CA PRO A 71 -7.40 28.46 -11.58
C PRO A 71 -7.55 29.98 -11.75
N ASP A 72 -7.01 30.74 -10.78
CA ASP A 72 -6.96 32.19 -10.85
C ASP A 72 -5.84 32.61 -11.81
N VAL A 73 -6.22 32.75 -13.08
CA VAL A 73 -5.32 33.11 -14.19
C VAL A 73 -6.12 33.89 -15.25
N ASP A 74 -5.50 34.90 -15.85
CA ASP A 74 -6.14 35.68 -16.89
C ASP A 74 -6.32 34.84 -18.18
N SER A 75 -5.25 34.26 -18.68
CA SER A 75 -5.29 33.33 -19.83
C SER A 75 -4.12 32.34 -19.85
N ILE A 76 -4.36 31.16 -20.41
CA ILE A 76 -3.30 30.19 -20.77
C ILE A 76 -3.54 29.74 -22.20
N GLU A 77 -2.53 29.86 -23.07
CA GLU A 77 -2.58 29.44 -24.46
C GLU A 77 -1.57 28.33 -24.72
N GLY A 78 -1.79 27.51 -25.75
CA GLY A 78 -0.86 26.46 -26.17
C GLY A 78 -0.85 25.19 -25.30
N LEU A 79 -1.80 24.99 -24.37
CA LEU A 79 -1.91 23.78 -23.56
C LEU A 79 -2.22 22.55 -24.41
N SER A 80 -1.53 21.45 -24.10
CA SER A 80 -1.88 20.09 -24.53
C SER A 80 -2.73 19.39 -23.47
N PRO A 81 -3.40 18.27 -23.79
CA PRO A 81 -3.99 17.41 -22.77
C PRO A 81 -2.95 17.07 -21.69
N ALA A 82 -3.34 17.24 -20.42
CA ALA A 82 -2.41 17.14 -19.30
C ALA A 82 -2.61 15.84 -18.50
N ILE A 83 -1.52 15.19 -18.13
CA ILE A 83 -1.48 14.02 -17.26
C ILE A 83 -0.64 14.35 -16.04
N SER A 84 -1.21 14.19 -14.85
CA SER A 84 -0.53 14.41 -13.57
C SER A 84 -0.05 13.09 -12.97
N ILE A 85 1.18 13.09 -12.45
CA ILE A 85 1.77 11.97 -11.73
C ILE A 85 2.25 12.49 -10.37
N GLU A 86 1.31 12.53 -9.41
CA GLU A 86 1.55 13.01 -8.05
C GLU A 86 1.98 11.87 -7.11
N GLN A 87 2.63 12.25 -6.00
CA GLN A 87 3.05 11.33 -4.94
C GLN A 87 1.92 10.80 -4.05
N LYS A 88 0.72 11.39 -4.10
CA LYS A 88 -0.37 11.02 -3.19
C LYS A 88 -0.63 9.53 -3.21
N ALA A 89 -0.85 8.99 -2.01
CA ALA A 89 -1.00 7.56 -1.74
C ALA A 89 -1.90 6.85 -2.77
N THR A 90 -1.46 5.67 -3.15
CA THR A 90 -2.22 4.71 -3.94
C THR A 90 -3.54 4.34 -3.26
N SER A 91 -4.46 3.85 -4.05
CA SER A 91 -5.73 3.28 -3.59
C SER A 91 -5.54 2.41 -2.34
N HIS A 92 -6.30 2.67 -1.29
CA HIS A 92 -6.40 1.82 -0.09
C HIS A 92 -7.20 0.52 -0.35
N ASN A 93 -7.29 0.08 -1.60
CA ASN A 93 -7.97 -1.15 -1.93
C ASN A 93 -7.02 -2.34 -1.74
N PRO A 94 -7.27 -3.25 -0.77
CA PRO A 94 -6.40 -4.38 -0.48
C PRO A 94 -6.29 -5.40 -1.62
N ARG A 95 -7.16 -5.28 -2.63
CA ARG A 95 -7.11 -6.10 -3.85
C ARG A 95 -6.23 -5.50 -4.95
N SER A 96 -5.74 -4.27 -4.80
CA SER A 96 -4.81 -3.68 -5.76
C SER A 96 -3.40 -4.21 -5.57
N THR A 97 -2.76 -4.65 -6.65
CA THR A 97 -1.37 -5.12 -6.69
C THR A 97 -0.60 -4.36 -7.76
N VAL A 98 0.73 -4.43 -7.72
CA VAL A 98 1.59 -3.88 -8.78
C VAL A 98 1.12 -4.38 -10.15
N GLY A 99 0.88 -5.68 -10.30
CA GLY A 99 0.43 -6.27 -11.56
C GLY A 99 -0.93 -5.74 -12.05
N THR A 100 -1.87 -5.43 -11.14
CA THR A 100 -3.19 -4.88 -11.54
C THR A 100 -3.13 -3.40 -11.89
N ILE A 101 -2.30 -2.60 -11.20
CA ILE A 101 -2.14 -1.18 -11.49
C ILE A 101 -1.44 -0.95 -12.84
N THR A 102 -0.50 -1.83 -13.19
CA THR A 102 0.26 -1.77 -14.44
C THR A 102 -0.45 -2.46 -15.61
N GLU A 103 -1.64 -3.01 -15.39
CA GLU A 103 -2.41 -3.82 -16.36
C GLU A 103 -1.70 -5.10 -16.82
N ILE A 104 -0.47 -5.36 -16.35
CA ILE A 104 0.28 -6.58 -16.70
C ILE A 104 -0.50 -7.83 -16.30
N TYR A 105 -1.19 -7.78 -15.16
CA TYR A 105 -2.01 -8.89 -14.68
C TYR A 105 -3.15 -9.24 -15.63
N ASP A 106 -3.70 -8.27 -16.36
CA ASP A 106 -4.76 -8.51 -17.35
C ASP A 106 -4.24 -9.26 -18.57
N TYR A 107 -3.03 -8.92 -19.02
CA TYR A 107 -2.35 -9.68 -20.08
C TYR A 107 -1.94 -11.08 -19.63
N LEU A 108 -1.49 -11.24 -18.38
CA LEU A 108 -1.19 -12.55 -17.80
C LEU A 108 -2.43 -13.45 -17.74
N ARG A 109 -3.57 -12.93 -17.27
CA ARG A 109 -4.84 -13.67 -17.27
C ARG A 109 -5.23 -14.12 -18.66
N LEU A 110 -5.06 -13.25 -19.65
CA LEU A 110 -5.35 -13.57 -21.04
C LEU A 110 -4.39 -14.64 -21.57
N LEU A 111 -3.10 -14.52 -21.28
CA LEU A 111 -2.08 -15.47 -21.71
C LEU A 111 -2.37 -16.87 -21.14
N TYR A 112 -2.59 -16.97 -19.82
CA TYR A 112 -2.91 -18.24 -19.16
C TYR A 112 -4.21 -18.88 -19.67
N ALA A 113 -5.22 -18.06 -19.95
CA ALA A 113 -6.49 -18.56 -20.51
C ALA A 113 -6.34 -19.09 -21.95
N ARG A 114 -5.39 -18.56 -22.76
CA ARG A 114 -5.27 -18.91 -24.17
C ARG A 114 -4.23 -20.00 -24.45
N VAL A 115 -3.14 -20.00 -23.70
CA VAL A 115 -2.01 -20.93 -23.97
C VAL A 115 -1.62 -21.78 -22.76
N GLY A 116 -2.27 -21.59 -21.61
CA GLY A 116 -1.99 -22.35 -20.41
C GLY A 116 -2.34 -23.84 -20.53
N GLU A 117 -1.59 -24.69 -19.83
CA GLU A 117 -1.80 -26.12 -19.73
C GLU A 117 -2.40 -26.45 -18.37
N PRO A 118 -3.68 -26.81 -18.30
CA PRO A 118 -4.29 -27.21 -17.04
C PRO A 118 -3.80 -28.62 -16.65
N ARG A 119 -3.50 -28.81 -15.37
CA ARG A 119 -3.08 -30.08 -14.78
C ARG A 119 -3.99 -30.47 -13.62
N CYS A 120 -4.12 -31.76 -13.41
CA CYS A 120 -4.88 -32.28 -12.28
C CYS A 120 -4.20 -31.91 -10.94
N PRO A 121 -4.91 -31.33 -9.96
CA PRO A 121 -4.34 -31.00 -8.65
C PRO A 121 -3.74 -32.19 -7.90
N THR A 122 -4.34 -33.37 -8.08
CA THR A 122 -3.95 -34.60 -7.35
C THR A 122 -2.88 -35.40 -8.08
N HIS A 123 -3.02 -35.59 -9.40
CA HIS A 123 -2.16 -36.45 -10.19
C HIS A 123 -1.12 -35.73 -11.02
N HIS A 124 -1.22 -34.41 -11.13
CA HIS A 124 -0.34 -33.55 -11.93
C HIS A 124 -0.29 -33.89 -13.43
N THR A 125 -1.20 -34.79 -13.89
CA THR A 125 -1.36 -35.11 -15.31
C THR A 125 -1.99 -33.93 -16.07
N SER A 126 -1.51 -33.70 -17.29
CA SER A 126 -2.10 -32.67 -18.17
C SER A 126 -3.54 -33.03 -18.55
N LEU A 127 -4.42 -32.04 -18.44
CA LEU A 127 -5.82 -32.19 -18.79
C LEU A 127 -6.01 -31.78 -20.26
N HIS A 128 -6.66 -32.65 -21.04
CA HIS A 128 -6.90 -32.37 -22.44
C HIS A 128 -8.41 -32.37 -22.74
N ALA A 129 -8.89 -31.38 -23.47
CA ALA A 129 -10.20 -31.40 -24.06
C ALA A 129 -10.10 -31.96 -25.48
N GLN A 130 -10.96 -32.92 -25.80
CA GLN A 130 -11.00 -33.56 -27.12
C GLN A 130 -12.22 -33.07 -27.89
N THR A 131 -12.06 -32.83 -29.17
CA THR A 131 -13.21 -32.60 -30.07
C THR A 131 -13.92 -33.92 -30.37
N ILE A 132 -15.21 -33.85 -30.66
CA ILE A 132 -15.99 -35.05 -31.04
C ILE A 132 -15.31 -35.79 -32.21
N SER A 133 -14.78 -35.05 -33.19
CA SER A 133 -14.04 -35.68 -34.31
C SER A 133 -12.83 -36.48 -33.84
N GLN A 134 -12.04 -35.94 -32.91
CA GLN A 134 -10.89 -36.65 -32.33
C GLN A 134 -11.30 -37.90 -31.52
N MET A 135 -12.45 -37.83 -30.82
CA MET A 135 -12.98 -38.96 -30.08
C MET A 135 -13.42 -40.07 -31.06
N VAL A 136 -14.11 -39.70 -32.12
CA VAL A 136 -14.52 -40.60 -33.20
C VAL A 136 -13.31 -41.24 -33.88
N ASP A 137 -12.30 -40.45 -34.25
CA ASP A 137 -11.09 -40.99 -34.88
C ASP A 137 -10.35 -42.02 -34.00
N GLN A 138 -10.29 -41.75 -32.70
CA GLN A 138 -9.68 -42.70 -31.75
C GLN A 138 -10.47 -44.01 -31.60
N VAL A 139 -11.81 -43.94 -31.67
CA VAL A 139 -12.63 -45.15 -31.63
C VAL A 139 -12.54 -45.93 -32.92
N LEU A 140 -12.50 -45.25 -34.07
CA LEU A 140 -12.32 -45.89 -35.38
C LEU A 140 -10.92 -46.50 -35.58
N ALA A 141 -9.92 -46.04 -34.81
CA ALA A 141 -8.58 -46.65 -34.78
C ALA A 141 -8.50 -47.95 -33.98
N LEU A 142 -9.55 -48.32 -33.24
CA LEU A 142 -9.62 -49.61 -32.57
C LEU A 142 -9.72 -50.77 -33.60
N PRO A 143 -9.34 -52.02 -33.22
CA PRO A 143 -9.43 -53.14 -34.14
C PRO A 143 -10.84 -53.29 -34.72
N GLU A 144 -10.95 -53.54 -36.03
CA GLU A 144 -12.19 -53.74 -36.74
C GLU A 144 -13.00 -54.92 -36.12
N ASP A 145 -14.31 -54.85 -36.14
CA ASP A 145 -15.26 -55.80 -35.51
C ASP A 145 -15.21 -55.86 -33.98
N SER A 146 -14.40 -55.09 -33.28
CA SER A 146 -14.41 -54.97 -31.82
C SER A 146 -15.82 -54.55 -31.34
N LYS A 147 -16.40 -55.24 -30.38
CA LYS A 147 -17.69 -54.88 -29.76
C LYS A 147 -17.47 -53.85 -28.66
N VAL A 148 -18.02 -52.66 -28.85
CA VAL A 148 -17.86 -51.53 -27.99
C VAL A 148 -19.19 -50.95 -27.55
N MET A 149 -19.19 -50.30 -26.37
CA MET A 149 -20.29 -49.44 -25.90
C MET A 149 -19.81 -48.07 -25.51
N ILE A 150 -20.61 -47.08 -25.82
CA ILE A 150 -20.44 -45.69 -25.34
C ILE A 150 -21.33 -45.52 -24.12
N LEU A 151 -20.71 -45.02 -23.04
CA LEU A 151 -21.32 -44.82 -21.74
C LEU A 151 -21.24 -43.35 -21.34
N ALA A 152 -22.33 -42.84 -20.77
CA ALA A 152 -22.36 -41.49 -20.16
C ALA A 152 -22.31 -41.65 -18.63
N PRO A 153 -21.21 -41.24 -17.94
CA PRO A 153 -21.07 -41.38 -16.49
C PRO A 153 -21.82 -40.27 -15.76
N VAL A 154 -23.10 -40.50 -15.46
CA VAL A 154 -24.01 -39.47 -14.88
C VAL A 154 -23.94 -39.38 -13.36
N VAL A 155 -23.52 -40.46 -12.65
CA VAL A 155 -23.25 -40.45 -11.22
C VAL A 155 -21.90 -41.12 -10.99
N ARG A 156 -21.00 -40.45 -10.25
CA ARG A 156 -19.67 -40.98 -9.92
C ARG A 156 -19.47 -40.92 -8.42
N GLU A 157 -19.26 -42.07 -7.81
CA GLU A 157 -18.98 -42.29 -6.38
C GLU A 157 -19.85 -41.42 -5.43
N ARG A 158 -21.13 -41.24 -5.74
CA ARG A 158 -22.07 -40.49 -4.89
C ARG A 158 -22.93 -41.41 -4.06
N LYS A 159 -23.12 -41.03 -2.78
CA LYS A 159 -24.04 -41.72 -1.87
C LYS A 159 -25.48 -41.39 -2.24
N GLY A 160 -26.37 -42.39 -2.15
CA GLY A 160 -27.80 -42.18 -2.37
C GLY A 160 -28.44 -43.34 -3.10
N GLU A 161 -29.75 -43.50 -2.97
CA GLU A 161 -30.55 -44.56 -3.67
C GLU A 161 -30.81 -44.25 -5.13
N HIS A 162 -30.65 -43.03 -5.56
CA HIS A 162 -30.80 -42.49 -6.93
C HIS A 162 -32.06 -42.91 -7.67
N VAL A 163 -33.13 -43.34 -6.97
CA VAL A 163 -34.37 -43.85 -7.55
C VAL A 163 -35.04 -42.90 -8.50
N GLN A 164 -35.24 -41.63 -8.07
CA GLN A 164 -35.88 -40.63 -8.92
C GLN A 164 -35.07 -40.33 -10.18
N PHE A 165 -33.74 -40.32 -10.04
CA PHE A 165 -32.84 -40.07 -11.16
C PHE A 165 -32.87 -41.20 -12.20
N LEU A 166 -32.86 -42.46 -11.76
CA LEU A 166 -33.03 -43.60 -12.65
C LEU A 166 -34.38 -43.60 -13.37
N GLN A 167 -35.45 -43.21 -12.69
CA GLN A 167 -36.78 -43.01 -13.31
C GLN A 167 -36.79 -41.90 -14.37
N GLN A 168 -36.09 -40.81 -14.13
CA GLN A 168 -35.96 -39.73 -15.12
C GLN A 168 -35.19 -40.19 -16.36
N LEU A 169 -34.12 -40.96 -16.21
CA LEU A 169 -33.38 -41.55 -17.33
C LEU A 169 -34.24 -42.50 -18.16
N GLN A 170 -35.06 -43.33 -17.52
CA GLN A 170 -36.03 -44.21 -18.19
C GLN A 170 -37.07 -43.37 -18.96
N ALA A 171 -37.61 -42.33 -18.35
CA ALA A 171 -38.58 -41.44 -19.00
C ALA A 171 -37.99 -40.69 -20.21
N GLN A 172 -36.68 -40.45 -20.23
CA GLN A 172 -35.96 -39.88 -21.38
C GLN A 172 -35.66 -40.87 -22.49
N GLY A 173 -36.02 -42.15 -22.28
CA GLY A 173 -35.91 -43.19 -23.32
C GLY A 173 -34.63 -44.01 -23.26
N TYR A 174 -33.81 -43.86 -22.24
CA TYR A 174 -32.65 -44.72 -22.05
C TYR A 174 -33.08 -46.09 -21.53
N VAL A 175 -32.47 -47.14 -22.09
CA VAL A 175 -32.92 -48.54 -21.83
C VAL A 175 -32.02 -49.21 -20.79
N ARG A 176 -30.72 -48.90 -20.78
CA ARG A 176 -29.70 -49.60 -19.95
C ARG A 176 -28.75 -48.65 -19.28
N ALA A 177 -28.30 -49.03 -18.11
CA ALA A 177 -27.20 -48.39 -17.38
C ALA A 177 -26.25 -49.44 -16.79
N ARG A 178 -24.98 -49.10 -16.72
CA ARG A 178 -23.98 -49.83 -15.94
C ARG A 178 -23.93 -49.19 -14.53
N ILE A 179 -24.27 -49.98 -13.53
CA ILE A 179 -24.33 -49.52 -12.15
C ILE A 179 -23.29 -50.32 -11.36
N ASP A 180 -22.34 -49.67 -10.74
CA ASP A 180 -21.22 -50.26 -9.99
C ASP A 180 -20.47 -51.34 -10.77
N GLY A 181 -20.35 -51.19 -12.09
CA GLY A 181 -19.65 -52.07 -13.00
C GLY A 181 -20.52 -53.15 -13.67
N GLU A 182 -21.76 -53.33 -13.22
CA GLU A 182 -22.69 -54.33 -13.79
C GLU A 182 -23.79 -53.70 -14.65
N LEU A 183 -24.17 -54.32 -15.75
CA LEU A 183 -25.20 -53.84 -16.66
C LEU A 183 -26.60 -54.24 -16.20
N TYR A 184 -27.48 -53.25 -16.07
CA TYR A 184 -28.91 -53.40 -15.71
C TYR A 184 -29.81 -52.74 -16.74
N GLU A 185 -31.03 -53.28 -16.84
CA GLU A 185 -32.10 -52.59 -17.55
C GLU A 185 -32.79 -51.58 -16.65
N LEU A 186 -33.05 -50.35 -17.17
CA LEU A 186 -33.63 -49.28 -16.39
C LEU A 186 -35.11 -49.43 -16.05
N ASP A 187 -35.79 -50.44 -16.63
CA ASP A 187 -37.15 -50.84 -16.24
C ASP A 187 -37.18 -51.60 -14.90
N SER A 188 -36.05 -52.27 -14.51
CA SER A 188 -35.91 -53.01 -13.28
C SER A 188 -34.53 -52.77 -12.61
N PRO A 189 -34.25 -51.55 -12.19
CA PRO A 189 -32.97 -51.19 -11.62
C PRO A 189 -32.75 -51.85 -10.23
N PRO A 190 -31.52 -52.18 -9.84
CA PRO A 190 -31.25 -52.73 -8.53
C PRO A 190 -31.52 -51.70 -7.43
N LYS A 191 -31.87 -52.18 -6.22
CA LYS A 191 -32.00 -51.31 -5.04
C LYS A 191 -30.63 -50.87 -4.55
N LEU A 192 -30.36 -49.57 -4.66
CA LEU A 192 -29.10 -48.95 -4.24
C LEU A 192 -29.14 -48.57 -2.75
N GLY A 193 -28.00 -48.65 -2.10
CA GLY A 193 -27.90 -48.31 -0.70
C GLY A 193 -27.74 -46.82 -0.42
N LEU A 194 -28.57 -46.26 0.48
CA LEU A 194 -28.55 -44.82 0.82
C LEU A 194 -27.17 -44.31 1.34
N ARG A 195 -26.39 -45.16 2.00
CA ARG A 195 -25.10 -44.83 2.62
C ARG A 195 -23.87 -45.29 1.84
N THR A 196 -24.05 -46.08 0.78
CA THR A 196 -23.00 -46.56 -0.12
C THR A 196 -22.77 -45.56 -1.25
N LYS A 197 -21.54 -45.49 -1.76
CA LYS A 197 -21.21 -44.72 -2.96
C LYS A 197 -21.54 -45.58 -4.18
N HIS A 198 -22.20 -44.98 -5.16
CA HIS A 198 -22.58 -45.65 -6.41
C HIS A 198 -22.04 -44.86 -7.61
N THR A 199 -21.74 -45.63 -8.68
CA THR A 199 -21.38 -45.10 -9.99
C THR A 199 -22.44 -45.60 -10.99
N ILE A 200 -23.07 -44.64 -11.71
CA ILE A 200 -24.10 -44.93 -12.70
C ILE A 200 -23.66 -44.35 -14.04
N GLU A 201 -23.60 -45.23 -15.05
CA GLU A 201 -23.17 -44.90 -16.39
C GLU A 201 -24.26 -45.35 -17.38
N VAL A 202 -24.86 -44.40 -18.09
CA VAL A 202 -25.94 -44.69 -19.04
C VAL A 202 -25.33 -45.21 -20.33
N VAL A 203 -25.85 -46.31 -20.85
CA VAL A 203 -25.45 -46.87 -22.15
C VAL A 203 -26.13 -46.06 -23.25
N ILE A 204 -25.34 -45.30 -24.02
CA ILE A 204 -25.83 -44.44 -25.13
C ILE A 204 -25.91 -45.26 -26.41
N ASP A 205 -24.85 -46.01 -26.74
CA ASP A 205 -24.80 -46.78 -27.96
C ASP A 205 -23.97 -48.08 -27.78
N ARG A 206 -24.27 -49.11 -28.60
CA ARG A 206 -23.54 -50.37 -28.68
C ARG A 206 -23.38 -50.74 -30.14
N PHE A 207 -22.13 -50.97 -30.56
CA PHE A 207 -21.82 -51.25 -31.98
C PHE A 207 -20.55 -52.10 -32.11
N LYS A 208 -20.28 -52.54 -33.34
CA LYS A 208 -19.02 -53.11 -33.74
C LYS A 208 -18.24 -52.05 -34.50
N VAL A 209 -16.94 -51.90 -34.23
CA VAL A 209 -16.11 -50.88 -34.91
C VAL A 209 -16.07 -51.16 -36.42
N ARG A 210 -16.45 -50.19 -37.20
CA ARG A 210 -16.38 -50.19 -38.68
C ARG A 210 -16.12 -48.75 -39.21
N PRO A 211 -15.46 -48.60 -40.35
CA PRO A 211 -15.13 -47.29 -40.92
C PRO A 211 -16.34 -46.43 -41.27
N ASP A 212 -17.49 -47.03 -41.56
CA ASP A 212 -18.75 -46.36 -41.99
C ASP A 212 -19.54 -45.73 -40.85
N LEU A 213 -19.10 -45.85 -39.62
CA LEU A 213 -19.83 -45.43 -38.43
C LEU A 213 -19.53 -43.97 -37.96
N ALA A 214 -18.73 -43.22 -38.66
CA ALA A 214 -18.26 -41.91 -38.19
C ALA A 214 -19.42 -40.96 -37.82
N GLN A 215 -20.48 -40.86 -38.63
CA GLN A 215 -21.65 -40.02 -38.34
C GLN A 215 -22.41 -40.48 -37.09
N ARG A 216 -22.70 -41.78 -36.97
CA ARG A 216 -23.37 -42.38 -35.83
C ARG A 216 -22.61 -42.19 -34.54
N LEU A 217 -21.27 -42.36 -34.58
CA LEU A 217 -20.39 -42.13 -33.43
C LEU A 217 -20.41 -40.67 -32.98
N SER A 218 -20.43 -39.73 -33.95
CA SER A 218 -20.50 -38.30 -33.63
C SER A 218 -21.80 -37.99 -32.88
N GLU A 219 -22.94 -38.49 -33.33
CA GLU A 219 -24.26 -38.30 -32.70
C GLU A 219 -24.30 -39.00 -31.31
N SER A 220 -23.70 -40.18 -31.19
CA SER A 220 -23.63 -40.95 -29.91
C SER A 220 -22.73 -40.22 -28.90
N PHE A 221 -21.58 -39.69 -29.33
CA PHE A 221 -20.71 -38.87 -28.46
C PHE A 221 -21.39 -37.58 -28.05
N GLU A 222 -22.07 -36.88 -28.97
CA GLU A 222 -22.77 -35.63 -28.64
C GLU A 222 -23.84 -35.92 -27.56
N ASN A 223 -24.62 -36.98 -27.69
CA ASN A 223 -25.62 -37.41 -26.69
C ASN A 223 -24.95 -37.77 -25.34
N ALA A 224 -23.83 -38.51 -25.36
CA ALA A 224 -23.11 -38.92 -24.14
C ALA A 224 -22.56 -37.72 -23.40
N LEU A 225 -21.91 -36.78 -24.14
CA LEU A 225 -21.30 -35.58 -23.58
C LEU A 225 -22.33 -34.60 -23.00
N ASN A 226 -23.51 -34.48 -23.68
CA ASN A 226 -24.60 -33.65 -23.18
C ASN A 226 -25.21 -34.23 -21.90
N LEU A 227 -25.37 -35.54 -21.81
CA LEU A 227 -25.98 -36.20 -20.66
C LEU A 227 -25.05 -36.25 -19.44
N ALA A 228 -23.74 -36.45 -19.65
CA ALA A 228 -22.75 -36.61 -18.59
C ALA A 228 -21.83 -35.39 -18.45
N ASP A 229 -22.32 -34.18 -18.75
CA ASP A 229 -21.66 -32.92 -18.51
C ASP A 229 -20.24 -32.83 -19.12
N GLY A 230 -20.12 -33.31 -20.36
CA GLY A 230 -18.90 -33.28 -21.16
C GLY A 230 -18.01 -34.53 -21.06
N LEU A 231 -18.46 -35.60 -20.48
CA LEU A 231 -17.73 -36.86 -20.35
C LEU A 231 -18.38 -38.02 -21.09
N ALA A 232 -17.56 -38.86 -21.69
CA ALA A 232 -18.00 -40.14 -22.29
C ALA A 232 -16.96 -41.24 -22.03
N ILE A 233 -17.42 -42.47 -21.85
CA ILE A 233 -16.55 -43.63 -21.67
C ILE A 233 -16.81 -44.58 -22.84
N VAL A 234 -15.75 -45.12 -23.42
CA VAL A 234 -15.83 -46.21 -24.40
C VAL A 234 -15.26 -47.49 -23.76
N SER A 235 -16.13 -48.47 -23.58
CA SER A 235 -15.82 -49.72 -22.94
C SER A 235 -15.89 -50.91 -23.92
N SER A 236 -14.92 -51.80 -23.80
CA SER A 236 -14.94 -53.08 -24.54
C SER A 236 -15.96 -54.03 -23.95
N MET A 237 -16.81 -54.60 -24.75
CA MET A 237 -17.75 -55.64 -24.31
C MET A 237 -17.12 -57.04 -24.23
N ASP A 238 -15.99 -57.24 -24.91
CA ASP A 238 -15.27 -58.50 -24.97
C ASP A 238 -13.93 -58.46 -24.19
N GLY A 239 -13.62 -57.33 -23.50
CA GLY A 239 -12.45 -57.21 -22.65
C GLY A 239 -11.09 -57.01 -23.39
N HIS A 240 -11.12 -56.69 -24.68
CA HIS A 240 -9.93 -56.63 -25.53
C HIS A 240 -9.07 -55.38 -25.34
N PHE A 241 -9.59 -54.32 -24.72
CA PHE A 241 -8.82 -53.09 -24.39
C PHE A 241 -9.32 -52.44 -23.09
N LYS A 242 -8.46 -51.63 -22.49
CA LYS A 242 -8.85 -50.84 -21.31
C LYS A 242 -9.84 -49.77 -21.68
N GLU A 243 -10.77 -49.45 -20.80
CA GLU A 243 -11.73 -48.37 -21.00
C GLU A 243 -11.05 -47.05 -21.37
N LEU A 244 -11.62 -46.36 -22.38
CA LEU A 244 -11.15 -45.08 -22.83
C LEU A 244 -12.10 -44.00 -22.28
N LEU A 245 -11.58 -43.07 -21.50
CA LEU A 245 -12.31 -41.91 -21.05
C LEU A 245 -12.08 -40.76 -22.02
N PHE A 246 -13.16 -40.24 -22.54
CA PHE A 246 -13.20 -39.07 -23.42
C PHE A 246 -13.82 -37.90 -22.69
N SER A 247 -13.30 -36.70 -22.96
CA SER A 247 -13.86 -35.48 -22.39
C SER A 247 -13.83 -34.34 -23.40
N SER A 248 -14.95 -33.68 -23.56
CA SER A 248 -15.03 -32.38 -24.27
C SER A 248 -14.55 -31.23 -23.41
N ARG A 249 -14.28 -31.47 -22.14
CA ARG A 249 -13.71 -30.56 -21.15
C ARG A 249 -12.31 -31.02 -20.72
N PHE A 250 -11.58 -30.16 -20.09
CA PHE A 250 -10.31 -30.54 -19.50
C PHE A 250 -10.53 -31.51 -18.31
N ALA A 251 -10.34 -32.79 -18.49
CA ALA A 251 -10.59 -33.80 -17.46
C ALA A 251 -9.41 -34.71 -17.21
N CYS A 252 -9.24 -35.11 -15.93
CA CYS A 252 -8.25 -36.09 -15.51
C CYS A 252 -8.78 -37.52 -15.74
N SER A 253 -8.00 -38.35 -16.44
CA SER A 253 -8.34 -39.77 -16.70
C SER A 253 -8.35 -40.63 -15.44
N GLU A 254 -7.64 -40.24 -14.36
CA GLU A 254 -7.49 -41.05 -13.16
C GLU A 254 -8.56 -40.79 -12.09
N CYS A 255 -8.83 -39.50 -11.76
CA CYS A 255 -9.79 -39.17 -10.71
C CYS A 255 -11.07 -38.47 -11.22
N GLY A 256 -11.14 -38.15 -12.52
CA GLY A 256 -12.30 -37.50 -13.11
C GLY A 256 -12.47 -36.05 -12.71
N TYR A 257 -11.45 -35.42 -12.10
CA TYR A 257 -11.41 -33.98 -11.91
C TYR A 257 -11.55 -33.28 -13.27
N SER A 258 -12.47 -32.34 -13.38
CA SER A 258 -12.74 -31.67 -14.67
C SER A 258 -12.81 -30.16 -14.51
N LEU A 259 -12.22 -29.47 -15.47
CA LEU A 259 -12.27 -28.01 -15.62
C LEU A 259 -13.13 -27.67 -16.83
N SER A 260 -14.14 -26.81 -16.67
CA SER A 260 -15.10 -26.52 -17.75
C SER A 260 -14.46 -25.77 -18.92
N GLU A 261 -13.82 -24.66 -18.64
CA GLU A 261 -13.16 -23.79 -19.62
C GLU A 261 -12.03 -22.98 -18.98
N LEU A 262 -11.04 -22.64 -19.80
CA LEU A 262 -9.98 -21.69 -19.43
C LEU A 262 -10.38 -20.29 -19.88
N GLU A 263 -11.07 -19.55 -19.01
CA GLU A 263 -11.46 -18.17 -19.26
C GLU A 263 -10.59 -17.19 -18.45
N PRO A 264 -10.37 -15.95 -18.95
CA PRO A 264 -9.59 -14.94 -18.20
C PRO A 264 -10.14 -14.63 -16.79
N ARG A 265 -11.47 -14.79 -16.57
CA ARG A 265 -12.10 -14.58 -15.26
C ARG A 265 -11.70 -15.63 -14.23
N LEU A 266 -11.33 -16.85 -14.65
CA LEU A 266 -10.80 -17.90 -13.77
C LEU A 266 -9.49 -17.47 -13.08
N PHE A 267 -8.70 -16.65 -13.75
CA PHE A 267 -7.42 -16.12 -13.25
C PHE A 267 -7.55 -14.77 -12.56
N SER A 268 -8.76 -14.30 -12.27
CA SER A 268 -9.00 -13.03 -11.59
C SER A 268 -9.35 -13.25 -10.13
N PHE A 269 -8.53 -12.75 -9.23
CA PHE A 269 -8.83 -12.75 -7.79
C PHE A 269 -9.87 -11.69 -7.39
N ASN A 270 -10.25 -10.79 -8.31
CA ASN A 270 -11.35 -9.83 -8.14
C ASN A 270 -12.71 -10.36 -8.64
N ASN A 271 -12.73 -11.57 -9.21
CA ASN A 271 -13.94 -12.22 -9.71
C ASN A 271 -14.25 -13.46 -8.85
N PRO A 272 -15.50 -13.67 -8.41
CA PRO A 272 -15.87 -14.84 -7.60
C PRO A 272 -15.53 -16.19 -8.24
N VAL A 273 -15.45 -16.26 -9.58
CA VAL A 273 -15.08 -17.49 -10.32
C VAL A 273 -13.61 -17.86 -10.08
N GLY A 274 -12.72 -16.89 -9.98
CA GLY A 274 -11.27 -17.12 -9.82
C GLY A 274 -10.73 -16.89 -8.42
N ALA A 275 -11.44 -16.11 -7.59
CA ALA A 275 -11.02 -15.78 -6.23
C ALA A 275 -11.05 -17.00 -5.29
N CYS A 276 -10.07 -17.10 -4.42
CA CYS A 276 -10.08 -18.09 -3.33
C CYS A 276 -11.32 -17.89 -2.45
N SER A 277 -12.10 -18.92 -2.25
CA SER A 277 -13.37 -18.87 -1.51
C SER A 277 -13.20 -18.63 0.01
N SER A 278 -12.01 -18.90 0.57
CA SER A 278 -11.72 -18.68 1.98
C SER A 278 -11.39 -17.23 2.30
N CYS A 279 -10.62 -16.54 1.44
CA CYS A 279 -10.17 -15.16 1.67
C CYS A 279 -10.76 -14.17 0.66
N ASP A 280 -11.74 -14.55 -0.14
CA ASP A 280 -12.37 -13.72 -1.17
C ASP A 280 -11.36 -12.97 -2.07
N GLY A 281 -10.25 -13.63 -2.39
CA GLY A 281 -9.19 -13.09 -3.25
C GLY A 281 -8.23 -12.11 -2.57
N LEU A 282 -8.29 -11.95 -1.24
CA LEU A 282 -7.38 -11.09 -0.49
C LEU A 282 -5.98 -11.71 -0.33
N GLY A 283 -5.87 -13.02 -0.33
CA GLY A 283 -4.62 -13.76 -0.11
C GLY A 283 -4.20 -13.84 1.36
N VAL A 284 -4.87 -13.12 2.23
CA VAL A 284 -4.58 -13.05 3.67
C VAL A 284 -5.86 -13.26 4.49
N ASP A 285 -5.69 -13.86 5.66
CA ASP A 285 -6.70 -13.94 6.69
C ASP A 285 -6.40 -12.90 7.77
N GLN A 286 -7.35 -12.01 8.05
CA GLN A 286 -7.25 -11.08 9.16
C GLN A 286 -7.82 -11.70 10.43
N PHE A 287 -7.07 -11.65 11.51
CA PHE A 287 -7.48 -12.16 12.80
C PHE A 287 -7.06 -11.21 13.92
N PHE A 288 -7.80 -11.22 15.02
CA PHE A 288 -7.38 -10.52 16.23
C PHE A 288 -6.24 -11.30 16.87
N ASP A 289 -5.09 -10.67 16.95
CA ASP A 289 -3.86 -11.29 17.41
C ASP A 289 -3.81 -11.26 18.95
N PRO A 290 -3.77 -12.42 19.64
CA PRO A 290 -3.67 -12.47 21.09
C PRO A 290 -2.52 -11.66 21.66
N SER A 291 -1.36 -11.63 20.97
CA SER A 291 -0.19 -10.86 21.39
C SER A 291 -0.40 -9.35 21.33
N ARG A 292 -1.30 -8.88 20.46
CA ARG A 292 -1.69 -7.46 20.37
C ARG A 292 -2.85 -7.13 21.31
N VAL A 293 -3.75 -8.07 21.53
CA VAL A 293 -4.89 -7.91 22.46
C VAL A 293 -4.39 -7.83 23.89
N VAL A 294 -3.45 -8.70 24.28
CA VAL A 294 -2.75 -8.63 25.58
C VAL A 294 -1.61 -7.63 25.44
N HIS A 295 -1.88 -6.39 25.85
CA HIS A 295 -0.93 -5.29 25.69
C HIS A 295 0.31 -5.43 26.58
N ASP A 296 0.12 -5.91 27.81
CA ASP A 296 1.20 -6.13 28.76
C ASP A 296 0.89 -7.41 29.57
N ALA A 297 1.56 -8.50 29.23
CA ALA A 297 1.35 -9.78 29.88
C ALA A 297 1.88 -9.79 31.35
N THR A 298 2.78 -8.87 31.71
CA THR A 298 3.31 -8.74 33.08
C THR A 298 2.37 -7.96 33.99
N ALA A 299 1.42 -7.20 33.43
CA ALA A 299 0.36 -6.54 34.14
C ALA A 299 -0.80 -7.50 34.44
N SER A 300 -1.56 -7.19 35.47
CA SER A 300 -2.79 -7.92 35.78
C SER A 300 -3.99 -7.43 34.94
N LEU A 301 -5.05 -8.22 34.86
CA LEU A 301 -6.31 -7.81 34.20
C LEU A 301 -6.88 -6.52 34.86
N ALA A 302 -6.75 -6.39 36.18
CA ALA A 302 -7.18 -5.22 36.91
C ALA A 302 -6.38 -3.95 36.63
N GLU A 303 -5.09 -4.09 36.29
CA GLU A 303 -4.16 -3.00 35.93
C GLU A 303 -4.18 -2.65 34.44
N GLY A 304 -4.81 -3.48 33.61
CA GLY A 304 -4.99 -3.21 32.18
C GLY A 304 -4.10 -4.03 31.25
N ALA A 305 -3.78 -5.28 31.60
CA ALA A 305 -3.15 -6.23 30.67
C ALA A 305 -3.84 -6.24 29.31
N ILE A 306 -5.18 -6.04 29.30
CA ILE A 306 -5.99 -5.90 28.09
C ILE A 306 -6.71 -4.54 28.15
N ARG A 307 -6.37 -3.65 27.24
CA ARG A 307 -6.94 -2.28 27.19
C ARG A 307 -8.45 -2.30 27.00
N GLY A 308 -9.15 -1.47 27.78
CA GLY A 308 -10.61 -1.37 27.74
C GLY A 308 -11.34 -2.50 28.48
N TRP A 309 -10.59 -3.43 29.13
CA TRP A 309 -11.10 -4.49 29.99
C TRP A 309 -10.53 -4.38 31.43
N ASP A 310 -10.16 -3.18 31.82
CA ASP A 310 -9.59 -2.83 33.13
C ASP A 310 -10.63 -2.17 34.06
N ARG A 311 -10.20 -1.86 35.29
CA ARG A 311 -11.05 -1.20 36.31
C ARG A 311 -11.68 0.12 35.87
N LYS A 312 -11.09 0.80 34.86
CA LYS A 312 -11.63 2.05 34.33
C LYS A 312 -12.91 1.82 33.52
N THR A 313 -13.06 0.62 32.94
CA THR A 313 -14.23 0.24 32.14
C THR A 313 -15.14 -0.69 32.95
N THR A 314 -15.91 -0.14 33.85
CA THR A 314 -16.70 -0.83 34.85
C THR A 314 -17.54 -1.99 34.29
N TYR A 315 -18.16 -1.82 33.13
CA TYR A 315 -18.99 -2.85 32.49
C TYR A 315 -18.19 -4.11 32.13
N TYR A 316 -17.11 -3.97 31.39
CA TYR A 316 -16.29 -5.11 30.98
C TYR A 316 -15.50 -5.70 32.14
N PHE A 317 -15.03 -4.87 33.06
CA PHE A 317 -14.31 -5.35 34.23
C PHE A 317 -15.18 -6.17 35.16
N SER A 318 -16.47 -5.80 35.35
CA SER A 318 -17.41 -6.61 36.14
C SER A 318 -17.66 -8.01 35.56
N MET A 319 -17.54 -8.16 34.23
CA MET A 319 -17.57 -9.48 33.59
C MET A 319 -16.34 -10.30 33.97
N LEU A 320 -15.14 -9.70 33.95
CA LEU A 320 -13.90 -10.39 34.33
C LEU A 320 -13.90 -10.74 35.83
N GLU A 321 -14.41 -9.90 36.70
CA GLU A 321 -14.57 -10.23 38.13
C GLU A 321 -15.52 -11.42 38.34
N SER A 322 -16.62 -11.47 37.58
CA SER A 322 -17.57 -12.60 37.67
C SER A 322 -16.95 -13.90 37.16
N LEU A 323 -16.16 -13.80 36.08
CA LEU A 323 -15.38 -14.90 35.50
C LEU A 323 -14.33 -15.42 36.50
N ALA A 324 -13.56 -14.50 37.09
CA ALA A 324 -12.56 -14.81 38.11
C ALA A 324 -13.15 -15.53 39.31
N ARG A 325 -14.32 -15.07 39.78
CA ARG A 325 -15.05 -15.70 40.88
C ARG A 325 -15.53 -17.13 40.53
N HIS A 326 -15.97 -17.35 39.29
CA HIS A 326 -16.48 -18.64 38.83
C HIS A 326 -15.34 -19.68 38.69
N TYR A 327 -14.22 -19.29 38.13
CA TYR A 327 -13.07 -20.19 37.87
C TYR A 327 -12.02 -20.16 38.98
N GLY A 328 -12.16 -19.29 39.99
CA GLY A 328 -11.28 -19.29 41.18
C GLY A 328 -9.89 -18.69 40.91
N PHE A 329 -9.77 -17.69 40.06
CA PHE A 329 -8.53 -16.93 39.85
C PHE A 329 -8.67 -15.48 40.32
N ASP A 330 -7.54 -14.82 40.61
CA ASP A 330 -7.53 -13.40 40.98
C ASP A 330 -7.24 -12.50 39.81
N THR A 331 -8.08 -11.47 39.62
CA THR A 331 -7.88 -10.44 38.56
C THR A 331 -6.63 -9.56 38.78
N SER A 332 -6.04 -9.62 39.99
CA SER A 332 -4.80 -8.92 40.32
C SER A 332 -3.53 -9.74 40.00
N THR A 333 -3.67 -10.99 39.60
CA THR A 333 -2.52 -11.85 39.13
C THR A 333 -2.07 -11.36 37.76
N PRO A 334 -0.73 -11.23 37.52
CA PRO A 334 -0.20 -10.98 36.18
C PRO A 334 -0.75 -11.94 35.14
N PHE A 335 -1.07 -11.45 33.93
CA PHE A 335 -1.72 -12.27 32.90
C PHE A 335 -0.85 -13.47 32.50
N CYS A 336 0.47 -13.31 32.47
CA CYS A 336 1.42 -14.40 32.17
C CYS A 336 1.45 -15.50 33.23
N ASP A 337 1.09 -15.17 34.50
CA ASP A 337 1.09 -16.11 35.61
C ASP A 337 -0.25 -16.88 35.76
N LEU A 338 -1.28 -16.46 35.00
CA LEU A 338 -2.52 -17.24 34.90
C LEU A 338 -2.25 -18.54 34.16
N SER A 339 -2.94 -19.64 34.56
CA SER A 339 -2.83 -20.90 33.86
C SER A 339 -3.27 -20.74 32.39
N GLU A 340 -2.67 -21.51 31.49
CA GLU A 340 -2.98 -21.47 30.07
C GLU A 340 -4.49 -21.65 29.80
N ALA A 341 -5.16 -22.51 30.56
CA ALA A 341 -6.61 -22.70 30.48
C ALA A 341 -7.38 -21.41 30.82
N MET A 342 -6.95 -20.66 31.84
CA MET A 342 -7.60 -19.38 32.20
C MET A 342 -7.32 -18.30 31.15
N GLN A 343 -6.11 -18.20 30.63
CA GLN A 343 -5.78 -17.32 29.53
C GLN A 343 -6.67 -17.59 28.30
N GLN A 344 -6.86 -18.87 27.95
CA GLN A 344 -7.74 -19.29 26.85
C GLN A 344 -9.20 -18.90 27.08
N ILE A 345 -9.72 -19.13 28.29
CA ILE A 345 -11.09 -18.75 28.64
C ILE A 345 -11.28 -17.24 28.57
N VAL A 346 -10.34 -16.44 29.08
CA VAL A 346 -10.40 -14.98 29.03
C VAL A 346 -10.40 -14.49 27.58
N LEU A 347 -9.52 -15.04 26.73
CA LEU A 347 -9.38 -14.60 25.36
C LEU A 347 -10.50 -15.13 24.44
N TYR A 348 -10.88 -16.41 24.55
CA TYR A 348 -11.76 -17.06 23.58
C TYR A 348 -13.13 -17.47 24.12
N GLY A 349 -13.35 -17.34 25.43
CA GLY A 349 -14.64 -17.59 26.05
C GLY A 349 -14.80 -18.93 26.76
N SER A 350 -15.93 -19.08 27.45
CA SER A 350 -16.28 -20.28 28.23
C SER A 350 -16.98 -21.38 27.42
N GLY A 351 -17.07 -21.23 26.08
CA GLY A 351 -17.78 -22.18 25.22
C GLY A 351 -19.28 -22.26 25.53
N ARG A 352 -19.77 -23.44 25.97
CA ARG A 352 -21.18 -23.66 26.32
C ARG A 352 -21.46 -23.51 27.81
N GLU A 353 -20.45 -23.30 28.63
CA GLU A 353 -20.60 -23.16 30.07
C GLU A 353 -21.31 -21.87 30.44
N ILE A 354 -22.37 -21.97 31.23
CA ILE A 354 -23.19 -20.84 31.67
C ILE A 354 -22.62 -20.29 32.98
N ILE A 355 -22.28 -19.00 32.99
CA ILE A 355 -21.68 -18.29 34.11
C ILE A 355 -22.66 -17.24 34.60
N GLU A 356 -22.69 -17.01 35.91
CA GLU A 356 -23.47 -15.95 36.54
C GLU A 356 -22.68 -14.65 36.58
N PHE A 357 -23.09 -13.66 35.77
CA PHE A 357 -22.49 -12.35 35.72
C PHE A 357 -23.21 -11.34 36.55
N GLN A 358 -22.46 -10.55 37.34
CA GLN A 358 -22.95 -9.46 38.15
C GLN A 358 -22.54 -8.11 37.56
N TYR A 359 -23.49 -7.34 37.07
CA TYR A 359 -23.26 -6.02 36.47
C TYR A 359 -23.63 -4.92 37.45
N HIS A 360 -22.73 -3.92 37.61
CA HIS A 360 -23.00 -2.72 38.40
C HIS A 360 -24.09 -1.85 37.75
N ARG A 361 -25.07 -1.38 38.54
CA ARG A 361 -26.08 -0.40 38.09
C ARG A 361 -25.60 1.03 38.36
N PRO A 362 -25.92 2.03 37.50
CA PRO A 362 -25.52 3.43 37.67
C PRO A 362 -26.03 4.07 38.97
N HIS A 363 -27.14 3.56 39.53
CA HIS A 363 -27.76 4.06 40.75
C HIS A 363 -27.60 3.14 41.99
N GLY A 364 -26.59 2.27 41.96
CA GLY A 364 -26.28 1.31 43.01
C GLY A 364 -27.02 -0.03 42.86
N GLY A 365 -26.44 -1.09 43.43
CA GLY A 365 -26.92 -2.47 43.29
C GLY A 365 -26.37 -3.22 42.08
N TYR A 366 -26.69 -4.51 42.01
CA TYR A 366 -26.23 -5.42 40.96
C TYR A 366 -27.40 -5.95 40.14
N MET A 367 -27.15 -6.18 38.86
CA MET A 367 -28.01 -6.95 37.98
C MET A 367 -27.32 -8.26 37.67
N VAL A 368 -27.98 -9.37 37.94
CA VAL A 368 -27.45 -10.70 37.69
C VAL A 368 -28.01 -11.22 36.37
N LYS A 369 -27.11 -11.72 35.47
CA LYS A 369 -27.49 -12.42 34.23
C LYS A 369 -26.69 -13.71 34.11
N ARG A 370 -27.35 -14.74 33.58
CA ARG A 370 -26.73 -16.05 33.33
C ARG A 370 -26.56 -16.28 31.81
N HIS A 371 -25.34 -16.38 31.36
CA HIS A 371 -24.99 -16.69 29.97
C HIS A 371 -23.56 -17.22 29.88
N SER A 372 -23.16 -17.74 28.71
CA SER A 372 -21.78 -18.08 28.48
C SER A 372 -20.93 -16.83 28.27
N PHE A 373 -19.65 -16.90 28.60
CA PHE A 373 -18.71 -15.83 28.33
C PHE A 373 -18.27 -15.94 26.85
N GLU A 374 -18.49 -14.87 26.10
CA GLU A 374 -18.16 -14.80 24.68
C GLU A 374 -16.64 -14.87 24.43
N GLY A 375 -15.81 -14.36 25.34
CA GLY A 375 -14.38 -14.12 25.16
C GLY A 375 -14.07 -12.73 24.63
N ILE A 376 -12.88 -12.23 24.93
CA ILE A 376 -12.47 -10.88 24.54
C ILE A 376 -12.28 -10.79 23.02
N ILE A 377 -11.60 -11.77 22.41
CA ILE A 377 -11.34 -11.79 20.96
C ILE A 377 -12.63 -11.90 20.16
N PRO A 378 -13.55 -12.87 20.42
CA PRO A 378 -14.85 -12.90 19.76
C PRO A 378 -15.69 -11.63 19.95
N ASN A 379 -15.66 -11.03 21.14
CA ASN A 379 -16.32 -9.75 21.40
C ASN A 379 -15.76 -8.63 20.50
N MET A 380 -14.42 -8.52 20.40
CA MET A 380 -13.76 -7.55 19.51
C MET A 380 -14.12 -7.82 18.05
N GLN A 381 -14.14 -9.08 17.61
CA GLN A 381 -14.52 -9.47 16.24
C GLN A 381 -15.95 -9.06 15.92
N ARG A 382 -16.89 -9.35 16.81
CA ARG A 382 -18.30 -8.97 16.64
C ARG A 382 -18.44 -7.46 16.57
N ARG A 383 -17.85 -6.70 17.51
CA ARG A 383 -17.89 -5.23 17.52
C ARG A 383 -17.26 -4.62 16.28
N TYR A 384 -16.20 -5.20 15.76
CA TYR A 384 -15.55 -4.73 14.52
C TYR A 384 -16.47 -4.89 13.31
N ARG A 385 -17.24 -6.00 13.23
CA ARG A 385 -18.17 -6.27 12.15
C ARG A 385 -19.48 -5.46 12.25
N GLU A 386 -20.03 -5.35 13.46
CA GLU A 386 -21.38 -4.80 13.69
C GLU A 386 -21.41 -3.30 13.99
N SER A 387 -20.27 -2.67 14.29
CA SER A 387 -20.23 -1.25 14.60
C SER A 387 -20.36 -0.37 13.35
N ASP A 388 -21.32 0.56 13.35
CA ASP A 388 -21.45 1.61 12.33
C ASP A 388 -20.45 2.76 12.57
N SER A 389 -19.81 2.82 13.75
CA SER A 389 -18.84 3.86 14.10
C SER A 389 -17.47 3.58 13.49
N GLY A 390 -17.03 4.42 12.54
CA GLY A 390 -15.69 4.36 11.97
C GLY A 390 -14.59 4.44 13.02
N MET A 391 -14.79 5.25 14.09
CA MET A 391 -13.82 5.40 15.18
C MET A 391 -13.62 4.08 15.97
N ILE A 392 -14.70 3.35 16.25
CA ILE A 392 -14.61 2.04 16.96
C ILE A 392 -13.90 1.02 16.06
N ARG A 393 -14.23 0.97 14.77
CA ARG A 393 -13.54 0.09 13.82
C ARG A 393 -12.05 0.41 13.70
N GLU A 394 -11.69 1.69 13.64
CA GLU A 394 -10.28 2.13 13.58
C GLU A 394 -9.51 1.75 14.85
N GLU A 395 -10.14 1.90 16.02
CA GLU A 395 -9.53 1.51 17.30
C GLU A 395 -9.33 -0.01 17.39
N LEU A 396 -10.33 -0.80 16.99
CA LEU A 396 -10.25 -2.26 17.01
C LEU A 396 -9.29 -2.80 15.92
N ALA A 397 -9.16 -2.12 14.79
CA ALA A 397 -8.22 -2.51 13.72
C ALA A 397 -6.75 -2.57 14.17
N LYS A 398 -6.38 -1.83 15.23
CA LYS A 398 -5.02 -1.87 15.80
C LYS A 398 -4.61 -3.24 16.35
N TYR A 399 -5.60 -4.05 16.73
CA TYR A 399 -5.39 -5.39 17.29
C TYR A 399 -5.44 -6.52 16.23
N LEU A 400 -5.68 -6.16 14.95
CA LEU A 400 -5.67 -7.10 13.85
C LEU A 400 -4.23 -7.38 13.39
N SER A 401 -3.96 -8.64 13.12
CA SER A 401 -2.82 -9.11 12.36
C SER A 401 -3.32 -9.84 11.11
N SER A 402 -2.46 -9.93 10.10
CA SER A 402 -2.74 -10.68 8.88
C SER A 402 -1.73 -11.81 8.73
N ARG A 403 -2.21 -12.95 8.27
CA ARG A 403 -1.37 -14.10 7.90
C ARG A 403 -1.76 -14.57 6.51
N PRO A 404 -0.86 -15.24 5.77
CA PRO A 404 -1.23 -15.86 4.50
C PRO A 404 -2.44 -16.78 4.67
N CYS A 405 -3.40 -16.68 3.78
CA CYS A 405 -4.59 -17.52 3.79
C CYS A 405 -4.20 -19.00 3.72
N GLN A 406 -4.69 -19.83 4.64
CA GLN A 406 -4.32 -21.26 4.72
C GLN A 406 -4.72 -22.05 3.47
N SER A 407 -5.85 -21.72 2.82
CA SER A 407 -6.34 -22.41 1.62
C SER A 407 -5.53 -22.08 0.37
N CYS A 408 -5.20 -20.81 0.13
CA CYS A 408 -4.49 -20.40 -1.08
C CYS A 408 -3.01 -20.06 -0.84
N GLN A 409 -2.53 -20.09 0.41
CA GLN A 409 -1.14 -19.78 0.78
C GLN A 409 -0.65 -18.42 0.21
N GLY A 410 -1.54 -17.42 0.21
CA GLY A 410 -1.23 -16.10 -0.33
C GLY A 410 -1.50 -15.91 -1.83
N ALA A 411 -1.75 -16.98 -2.58
CA ALA A 411 -1.93 -16.94 -4.04
C ALA A 411 -3.20 -16.22 -4.53
N ARG A 412 -4.15 -15.88 -3.64
CA ARG A 412 -5.41 -15.17 -3.93
C ARG A 412 -6.40 -15.92 -4.81
N LEU A 413 -5.96 -16.93 -5.56
CA LEU A 413 -6.71 -17.66 -6.57
C LEU A 413 -7.21 -19.01 -6.05
N ARG A 414 -8.28 -19.51 -6.67
CA ARG A 414 -8.78 -20.87 -6.46
C ARG A 414 -7.76 -21.92 -6.91
N GLU A 415 -7.96 -23.14 -6.44
CA GLU A 415 -7.09 -24.28 -6.74
C GLU A 415 -7.02 -24.57 -8.25
N GLU A 416 -8.15 -24.47 -8.95
CA GLU A 416 -8.24 -24.70 -10.39
C GLU A 416 -7.33 -23.76 -11.19
N ALA A 417 -7.32 -22.47 -10.84
CA ALA A 417 -6.48 -21.47 -11.49
C ALA A 417 -4.99 -21.65 -11.19
N ARG A 418 -4.66 -22.18 -10.01
CA ARG A 418 -3.27 -22.42 -9.59
C ARG A 418 -2.63 -23.63 -10.27
N HIS A 419 -3.44 -24.53 -10.86
CA HIS A 419 -2.97 -25.72 -11.56
C HIS A 419 -2.98 -25.57 -13.08
N VAL A 420 -2.86 -24.34 -13.58
CA VAL A 420 -2.61 -24.04 -15.00
C VAL A 420 -1.19 -23.50 -15.16
N PHE A 421 -0.45 -24.05 -16.11
CA PHE A 421 0.99 -23.81 -16.27
C PHE A 421 1.33 -23.28 -17.67
N ILE A 422 2.34 -22.43 -17.73
CA ILE A 422 3.06 -22.02 -18.94
C ILE A 422 4.54 -22.27 -18.66
N ASP A 423 5.18 -23.08 -19.48
CA ASP A 423 6.59 -23.50 -19.27
C ASP A 423 6.85 -23.96 -17.81
N ASN A 424 5.97 -24.82 -17.30
CA ASN A 424 5.99 -25.37 -15.93
C ASN A 424 5.86 -24.34 -14.81
N LYS A 425 5.45 -23.10 -15.08
CA LYS A 425 5.19 -22.05 -14.10
C LYS A 425 3.71 -21.71 -14.05
N ASN A 426 3.15 -21.63 -12.84
CA ASN A 426 1.79 -21.17 -12.63
C ASN A 426 1.74 -19.65 -12.44
N LEU A 427 0.54 -19.06 -12.51
CA LEU A 427 0.36 -17.62 -12.41
C LEU A 427 0.83 -17.04 -11.06
N PRO A 428 0.52 -17.64 -9.89
CA PRO A 428 1.06 -17.19 -8.60
C PRO A 428 2.59 -17.17 -8.53
N GLU A 429 3.27 -18.20 -9.06
CA GLU A 429 4.74 -18.25 -9.11
C GLU A 429 5.30 -17.09 -9.92
N ILE A 430 4.77 -16.85 -11.13
CA ILE A 430 5.21 -15.75 -11.99
C ILE A 430 4.98 -14.39 -11.33
N THR A 431 3.83 -14.19 -10.69
CA THR A 431 3.54 -12.92 -10.02
C THR A 431 4.37 -12.70 -8.76
N SER A 432 4.92 -13.75 -8.16
CA SER A 432 5.83 -13.67 -7.01
C SER A 432 7.29 -13.35 -7.41
N TYR A 433 7.65 -13.55 -8.67
CA TYR A 433 8.98 -13.17 -9.17
C TYR A 433 9.22 -11.67 -9.03
N SER A 434 10.49 -11.27 -8.88
CA SER A 434 10.84 -9.87 -9.08
C SER A 434 10.54 -9.47 -10.52
N ILE A 435 10.27 -8.18 -10.75
CA ILE A 435 9.98 -7.64 -12.10
C ILE A 435 11.10 -7.98 -13.06
N GLU A 436 12.37 -7.93 -12.61
CA GLU A 436 13.53 -8.36 -13.43
C GLU A 436 13.45 -9.83 -13.79
N GLN A 437 13.15 -10.72 -12.82
CA GLN A 437 13.02 -12.16 -13.08
C GLN A 437 11.85 -12.46 -14.04
N ALA A 438 10.72 -11.76 -13.83
CA ALA A 438 9.56 -11.90 -14.71
C ALA A 438 9.89 -11.38 -16.13
N TYR A 439 10.60 -10.26 -16.25
CA TYR A 439 11.04 -9.70 -17.54
C TYR A 439 11.92 -10.69 -18.30
N GLN A 440 12.92 -11.29 -17.65
CA GLN A 440 13.80 -12.27 -18.27
C GLN A 440 13.02 -13.54 -18.67
N PHE A 441 12.15 -14.05 -17.82
CA PHE A 441 11.29 -15.19 -18.11
C PHE A 441 10.48 -14.98 -19.39
N PHE A 442 9.76 -13.85 -19.51
CA PHE A 442 8.93 -13.57 -20.68
C PHE A 442 9.75 -13.24 -21.94
N LYS A 443 10.92 -12.67 -21.80
CA LYS A 443 11.85 -12.41 -22.91
C LYS A 443 12.40 -13.70 -23.52
N GLU A 444 12.62 -14.73 -22.69
CA GLU A 444 13.15 -16.03 -23.09
C GLU A 444 12.06 -17.03 -23.48
N LEU A 445 10.79 -16.77 -23.13
CA LEU A 445 9.66 -17.66 -23.33
C LEU A 445 9.47 -17.98 -24.83
N LYS A 446 9.63 -19.26 -25.20
CA LYS A 446 9.43 -19.79 -26.55
C LYS A 446 8.43 -20.93 -26.51
N LEU A 447 7.22 -20.70 -27.00
CA LEU A 447 6.21 -21.72 -27.19
C LEU A 447 6.16 -22.14 -28.66
N SER A 448 5.92 -23.42 -28.93
CA SER A 448 5.87 -23.96 -30.30
C SER A 448 4.42 -24.03 -30.83
N GLY A 449 4.29 -24.08 -32.18
CA GLY A 449 3.02 -24.23 -32.87
C GLY A 449 2.07 -23.03 -32.68
N TYR A 450 0.75 -23.30 -32.81
CA TYR A 450 -0.29 -22.24 -32.73
C TYR A 450 -0.29 -21.50 -31.37
N ARG A 451 0.11 -22.19 -30.29
CA ARG A 451 0.26 -21.56 -28.97
C ARG A 451 1.32 -20.47 -28.97
N GLY A 452 2.43 -20.70 -29.71
CA GLY A 452 3.48 -19.71 -29.87
C GLY A 452 3.01 -18.46 -30.61
N GLU A 453 2.22 -18.62 -31.66
CA GLU A 453 1.65 -17.49 -32.44
C GLU A 453 0.67 -16.64 -31.59
N ILE A 454 -0.17 -17.27 -30.80
CA ILE A 454 -1.09 -16.57 -29.88
C ILE A 454 -0.28 -15.86 -28.78
N ALA A 455 0.66 -16.58 -28.16
CA ALA A 455 1.47 -16.05 -27.08
C ALA A 455 2.32 -14.86 -27.51
N ALA A 456 2.89 -14.87 -28.72
CA ALA A 456 3.82 -13.85 -29.19
C ALA A 456 3.24 -12.42 -29.10
N LYS A 457 1.96 -12.24 -29.47
CA LYS A 457 1.29 -10.92 -29.41
C LYS A 457 1.08 -10.44 -27.98
N ILE A 458 0.63 -11.34 -27.10
CA ILE A 458 0.37 -11.01 -25.69
C ILE A 458 1.69 -10.81 -24.94
N ASN A 459 2.67 -11.68 -25.23
CA ASN A 459 3.98 -11.66 -24.60
C ASN A 459 4.74 -10.36 -24.91
N LYS A 460 4.62 -9.84 -26.13
CA LYS A 460 5.20 -8.55 -26.51
C LYS A 460 4.75 -7.42 -25.57
N GLU A 461 3.45 -7.32 -25.32
CA GLU A 461 2.87 -6.32 -24.41
C GLU A 461 3.36 -6.49 -22.97
N ILE A 462 3.46 -7.75 -22.50
CA ILE A 462 3.98 -8.04 -21.16
C ILE A 462 5.45 -7.61 -21.03
N VAL A 463 6.30 -7.97 -22.02
CA VAL A 463 7.73 -7.64 -22.03
C VAL A 463 7.93 -6.13 -22.08
N GLU A 464 7.18 -5.41 -22.91
CA GLU A 464 7.28 -3.95 -23.01
C GLU A 464 6.93 -3.28 -21.67
N ARG A 465 5.81 -3.66 -21.03
CA ARG A 465 5.41 -3.10 -19.74
C ARG A 465 6.37 -3.45 -18.59
N LEU A 466 6.84 -4.69 -18.54
CA LEU A 466 7.88 -5.08 -17.58
C LEU A 466 9.17 -4.30 -17.80
N GLY A 467 9.57 -4.11 -19.07
CA GLY A 467 10.73 -3.30 -19.44
C GLY A 467 10.63 -1.85 -18.95
N PHE A 468 9.45 -1.22 -19.02
CA PHE A 468 9.25 0.12 -18.46
C PHE A 468 9.42 0.14 -16.93
N LEU A 469 8.94 -0.87 -16.22
CA LEU A 469 9.12 -0.97 -14.77
C LEU A 469 10.60 -1.14 -14.38
N VAL A 470 11.36 -1.93 -15.15
CA VAL A 470 12.82 -2.06 -14.99
C VAL A 470 13.51 -0.72 -15.23
N ASN A 471 13.12 0.00 -16.28
CA ASN A 471 13.73 1.29 -16.66
C ASN A 471 13.47 2.40 -15.64
N VAL A 472 12.37 2.34 -14.86
CA VAL A 472 12.11 3.30 -13.77
C VAL A 472 12.70 2.85 -12.43
N GLY A 473 13.54 1.80 -12.39
CA GLY A 473 14.22 1.33 -11.19
C GLY A 473 13.32 0.57 -10.21
N LEU A 474 12.32 -0.17 -10.70
CA LEU A 474 11.40 -0.99 -9.89
C LEU A 474 11.63 -2.51 -10.12
N ASP A 475 12.81 -2.89 -10.57
CA ASP A 475 13.23 -4.24 -10.91
C ASP A 475 13.12 -5.23 -9.73
N TYR A 476 13.27 -4.75 -8.51
CA TYR A 476 13.21 -5.53 -7.27
C TYR A 476 11.78 -5.85 -6.77
N LEU A 477 10.75 -5.11 -7.20
CA LEU A 477 9.37 -5.36 -6.79
C LEU A 477 8.82 -6.64 -7.41
N SER A 478 7.79 -7.23 -6.78
CA SER A 478 7.01 -8.31 -7.39
C SER A 478 5.64 -7.82 -7.87
N LEU A 479 5.08 -8.48 -8.91
CA LEU A 479 3.75 -8.16 -9.43
C LEU A 479 2.63 -8.45 -8.41
N ALA A 480 2.84 -9.41 -7.50
CA ALA A 480 1.90 -9.76 -6.43
C ALA A 480 1.89 -8.77 -5.27
N ARG A 481 2.88 -7.87 -5.16
CA ARG A 481 2.99 -6.92 -4.06
C ARG A 481 1.76 -6.03 -3.97
N SER A 482 1.18 -5.93 -2.77
CA SER A 482 0.00 -5.10 -2.52
C SER A 482 0.34 -3.61 -2.65
N ALA A 483 -0.57 -2.85 -3.28
CA ALA A 483 -0.43 -1.41 -3.48
C ALA A 483 -0.31 -0.63 -2.15
N GLU A 484 -0.92 -1.12 -1.08
CA GLU A 484 -0.87 -0.49 0.24
C GLU A 484 0.51 -0.53 0.89
N THR A 485 1.38 -1.44 0.44
CA THR A 485 2.74 -1.61 0.98
C THR A 485 3.79 -0.82 0.22
N LEU A 486 3.40 -0.10 -0.82
CA LEU A 486 4.30 0.69 -1.65
C LEU A 486 4.62 2.03 -0.99
N SER A 487 5.86 2.47 -1.08
CA SER A 487 6.24 3.83 -0.77
C SER A 487 5.63 4.83 -1.78
N GLY A 488 5.55 6.11 -1.41
CA GLY A 488 5.04 7.16 -2.30
C GLY A 488 5.79 7.21 -3.64
N GLY A 489 7.11 7.13 -3.60
CA GLY A 489 7.95 7.12 -4.81
C GLY A 489 7.79 5.85 -5.67
N GLU A 490 7.67 4.66 -5.06
CA GLU A 490 7.39 3.42 -5.81
C GLU A 490 6.04 3.51 -6.54
N ALA A 491 5.01 3.97 -5.85
CA ALA A 491 3.67 4.15 -6.42
C ALA A 491 3.65 5.15 -7.58
N GLN A 492 4.38 6.25 -7.45
CA GLN A 492 4.53 7.27 -8.49
C GLN A 492 5.23 6.70 -9.72
N ARG A 493 6.35 5.97 -9.55
CA ARG A 493 7.08 5.33 -10.65
C ARG A 493 6.27 4.24 -11.35
N ILE A 494 5.46 3.48 -10.62
CA ILE A 494 4.51 2.52 -11.23
C ILE A 494 3.52 3.25 -12.14
N ARG A 495 2.96 4.38 -11.71
CA ARG A 495 2.07 5.20 -12.53
C ARG A 495 2.80 5.75 -13.76
N LEU A 496 4.01 6.24 -13.58
CA LEU A 496 4.85 6.73 -14.69
C LEU A 496 5.08 5.62 -15.72
N ALA A 497 5.52 4.44 -15.30
CA ALA A 497 5.73 3.29 -16.18
C ALA A 497 4.46 2.87 -16.92
N SER A 498 3.29 2.86 -16.24
CA SER A 498 2.00 2.57 -16.85
C SER A 498 1.61 3.60 -17.92
N GLN A 499 1.85 4.90 -17.67
CA GLN A 499 1.55 5.97 -18.64
C GLN A 499 2.49 5.94 -19.86
N ILE A 500 3.76 5.63 -19.67
CA ILE A 500 4.72 5.44 -20.79
C ILE A 500 4.25 4.31 -21.68
N GLY A 501 3.80 3.19 -21.09
CA GLY A 501 3.26 2.04 -21.82
C GLY A 501 2.03 2.36 -22.67
N SER A 502 1.33 3.49 -22.41
CA SER A 502 0.18 3.91 -23.22
C SER A 502 0.56 4.50 -24.58
N GLY A 503 1.86 4.86 -24.81
CA GLY A 503 2.37 5.39 -26.08
C GLY A 503 1.76 6.72 -26.53
N LEU A 504 1.23 7.53 -25.61
CA LEU A 504 0.60 8.81 -25.93
C LEU A 504 1.63 9.83 -26.43
N VAL A 505 1.25 10.58 -27.45
CA VAL A 505 2.08 11.61 -28.12
C VAL A 505 1.34 12.95 -28.11
N GLY A 506 2.09 14.06 -27.98
CA GLY A 506 1.52 15.40 -27.96
C GLY A 506 0.84 15.76 -26.64
N VAL A 507 1.13 15.07 -25.58
CA VAL A 507 0.58 15.25 -24.22
C VAL A 507 1.54 16.06 -23.36
N MET A 508 1.03 16.71 -22.34
CA MET A 508 1.81 17.39 -21.31
C MET A 508 1.82 16.51 -20.04
N TYR A 509 2.96 15.94 -19.70
CA TYR A 509 3.17 15.21 -18.45
C TYR A 509 3.65 16.19 -17.36
N ILE A 510 3.00 16.12 -16.19
CA ILE A 510 3.38 16.93 -15.02
C ILE A 510 3.68 15.97 -13.86
N LEU A 511 4.93 16.00 -13.38
CA LEU A 511 5.45 15.09 -12.35
C LEU A 511 5.88 15.88 -11.12
N ASP A 512 5.56 15.32 -9.95
CA ASP A 512 5.95 15.87 -8.65
C ASP A 512 7.10 15.07 -8.06
N GLU A 513 8.31 15.64 -8.08
CA GLU A 513 9.51 15.06 -7.47
C GLU A 513 9.72 13.57 -7.76
N PRO A 514 9.81 13.13 -9.02
CA PRO A 514 9.88 11.71 -9.36
C PRO A 514 11.19 11.02 -8.96
N SER A 515 12.26 11.76 -8.63
CA SER A 515 13.56 11.25 -8.15
C SER A 515 13.54 10.81 -6.68
N ILE A 516 12.44 11.03 -5.95
CA ILE A 516 12.34 10.74 -4.52
C ILE A 516 12.66 9.28 -4.19
N GLY A 517 13.53 9.07 -3.18
CA GLY A 517 13.92 7.76 -2.67
C GLY A 517 14.75 6.93 -3.67
N LEU A 518 15.27 7.56 -4.72
CA LEU A 518 16.18 6.92 -5.67
C LEU A 518 17.64 7.06 -5.26
N HIS A 519 18.36 5.99 -5.42
CA HIS A 519 19.82 6.04 -5.48
C HIS A 519 20.25 6.69 -6.81
N GLN A 520 21.43 7.34 -6.86
CA GLN A 520 21.91 8.08 -8.03
C GLN A 520 21.91 7.24 -9.32
N ARG A 521 22.30 5.97 -9.25
CA ARG A 521 22.26 5.03 -10.39
C ARG A 521 20.85 4.85 -10.98
N ASP A 522 19.82 4.84 -10.11
CA ASP A 522 18.43 4.64 -10.54
C ASP A 522 17.83 5.96 -11.05
N ASN A 523 18.36 7.13 -10.59
CA ASN A 523 18.00 8.44 -11.06
C ASN A 523 18.36 8.64 -12.56
N ASP A 524 19.54 8.16 -12.98
CA ASP A 524 19.96 8.20 -14.39
C ASP A 524 19.00 7.46 -15.33
N ARG A 525 18.48 6.31 -14.88
CA ARG A 525 17.47 5.54 -15.63
C ARG A 525 16.14 6.31 -15.73
N LEU A 526 15.72 6.94 -14.64
CA LEU A 526 14.52 7.77 -14.63
C LEU A 526 14.67 8.95 -15.60
N LEU A 527 15.78 9.69 -15.53
CA LEU A 527 16.06 10.81 -16.43
C LEU A 527 16.07 10.38 -17.90
N SER A 528 16.70 9.26 -18.21
CA SER A 528 16.68 8.67 -19.57
C SER A 528 15.23 8.37 -20.02
N THR A 529 14.39 7.92 -19.13
CA THR A 529 12.97 7.65 -19.38
C THR A 529 12.18 8.93 -19.65
N LEU A 530 12.40 9.99 -18.86
CA LEU A 530 11.77 11.30 -19.07
C LEU A 530 12.21 11.93 -20.39
N MET A 531 13.51 11.81 -20.75
CA MET A 531 14.02 12.25 -22.04
C MET A 531 13.41 11.45 -23.21
N HIS A 532 13.17 10.16 -23.02
CA HIS A 532 12.47 9.34 -24.02
C HIS A 532 11.05 9.83 -24.26
N LEU A 533 10.27 10.11 -23.20
CA LEU A 533 8.94 10.72 -23.30
C LEU A 533 8.96 12.05 -24.05
N ARG A 534 9.90 12.94 -23.72
CA ARG A 534 10.11 14.20 -24.44
C ARG A 534 10.38 13.97 -25.93
N ASN A 535 11.30 13.05 -26.26
CA ASN A 535 11.70 12.76 -27.63
C ASN A 535 10.57 12.15 -28.49
N GLN A 536 9.53 11.60 -27.86
CA GLN A 536 8.30 11.18 -28.53
C GLN A 536 7.39 12.37 -28.92
N GLY A 537 7.77 13.61 -28.63
CA GLY A 537 6.97 14.81 -28.92
C GLY A 537 6.01 15.19 -27.81
N ASN A 538 6.34 14.91 -26.54
CA ASN A 538 5.61 15.30 -25.37
C ASN A 538 6.29 16.46 -24.64
N THR A 539 5.50 17.33 -23.99
CA THR A 539 6.03 18.30 -23.04
C THR A 539 6.10 17.63 -21.66
N VAL A 540 7.28 17.63 -21.04
CA VAL A 540 7.48 17.01 -19.73
C VAL A 540 7.84 18.11 -18.73
N ILE A 541 6.94 18.37 -17.77
CA ILE A 541 7.14 19.36 -16.70
C ILE A 541 7.39 18.59 -15.41
N VAL A 542 8.49 18.89 -14.75
CA VAL A 542 8.90 18.18 -13.52
C VAL A 542 9.14 19.21 -12.43
N VAL A 543 8.48 19.08 -11.30
CA VAL A 543 8.84 19.79 -10.07
C VAL A 543 9.96 19.02 -9.42
N GLU A 544 11.17 19.60 -9.32
CA GLU A 544 12.35 18.86 -8.85
C GLU A 544 13.35 19.73 -8.11
N HIS A 545 14.13 19.04 -7.25
CA HIS A 545 15.24 19.60 -6.47
C HIS A 545 16.57 18.88 -6.70
N ASP A 546 16.53 17.76 -7.44
CA ASP A 546 17.72 16.97 -7.75
C ASP A 546 18.63 17.72 -8.74
N GLU A 547 19.95 17.73 -8.46
CA GLU A 547 20.93 18.44 -9.27
C GLU A 547 21.04 17.89 -10.70
N ASP A 548 21.03 16.55 -10.87
CA ASP A 548 21.18 15.91 -12.16
C ASP A 548 19.93 16.13 -13.03
N ALA A 549 18.74 16.14 -12.41
CA ALA A 549 17.48 16.46 -13.08
C ALA A 549 17.47 17.92 -13.59
N ILE A 550 17.92 18.86 -12.76
CA ILE A 550 17.98 20.29 -13.13
C ILE A 550 19.00 20.51 -14.24
N ARG A 551 20.19 19.86 -14.16
CA ARG A 551 21.25 19.98 -15.19
C ARG A 551 20.85 19.36 -16.53
N SER A 552 20.03 18.31 -16.51
CA SER A 552 19.55 17.58 -17.71
C SER A 552 18.34 18.24 -18.38
N ALA A 553 17.76 19.27 -17.78
CA ALA A 553 16.59 19.97 -18.31
C ALA A 553 16.91 20.79 -19.56
N ASP A 554 15.98 20.87 -20.52
CA ASP A 554 16.05 21.81 -21.63
C ASP A 554 15.73 23.25 -21.19
N PHE A 555 14.88 23.38 -20.15
CA PHE A 555 14.44 24.65 -19.61
C PHE A 555 14.22 24.54 -18.11
N VAL A 556 14.72 25.47 -17.34
CA VAL A 556 14.58 25.55 -15.87
C VAL A 556 13.82 26.81 -15.51
N LEU A 557 12.88 26.67 -14.60
CA LEU A 557 12.12 27.78 -14.02
C LEU A 557 12.33 27.75 -12.50
N ASP A 558 13.03 28.75 -11.97
CA ASP A 558 13.30 28.92 -10.54
C ASP A 558 12.28 29.88 -9.91
N ILE A 559 11.44 29.38 -8.98
CA ILE A 559 10.38 30.13 -8.30
C ILE A 559 10.80 30.46 -6.89
N GLY A 560 10.70 31.72 -6.51
CA GLY A 560 11.12 32.24 -5.23
C GLY A 560 10.64 33.68 -4.99
N PRO A 561 11.45 34.54 -4.35
CA PRO A 561 12.75 34.23 -3.73
C PRO A 561 12.69 33.52 -2.38
N GLY A 562 11.50 33.46 -1.75
CA GLY A 562 11.25 32.85 -0.45
C GLY A 562 10.12 31.83 -0.48
N ALA A 563 9.58 31.51 0.71
CA ALA A 563 8.45 30.62 0.89
C ALA A 563 7.16 31.41 1.23
N GLY A 564 5.98 30.85 0.95
CA GLY A 564 4.69 31.45 1.29
C GLY A 564 4.51 32.82 0.65
N VAL A 565 4.19 33.81 1.46
CA VAL A 565 3.99 35.20 1.00
C VAL A 565 5.25 35.86 0.39
N HIS A 566 6.43 35.34 0.74
CA HIS A 566 7.71 35.80 0.21
C HIS A 566 8.13 35.05 -1.08
N GLY A 567 7.32 34.07 -1.52
CA GLY A 567 7.49 33.35 -2.78
C GLY A 567 6.60 33.84 -3.90
N GLY A 568 6.38 33.00 -4.89
CA GLY A 568 5.41 33.23 -5.96
C GLY A 568 5.89 34.13 -7.09
N GLU A 569 7.22 34.41 -7.20
CA GLU A 569 7.84 35.19 -8.27
C GLU A 569 8.83 34.31 -9.07
N VAL A 570 9.04 34.66 -10.33
CA VAL A 570 10.08 34.03 -11.14
C VAL A 570 11.41 34.73 -10.84
N VAL A 571 12.33 33.97 -10.25
CA VAL A 571 13.68 34.45 -9.92
C VAL A 571 14.62 34.30 -11.11
N ALA A 572 14.52 33.19 -11.81
CA ALA A 572 15.30 32.90 -13.02
C ALA A 572 14.53 31.94 -13.94
N SER A 573 14.71 32.06 -15.23
CA SER A 573 14.17 31.14 -16.25
C SER A 573 15.12 31.06 -17.44
N GLY A 574 15.23 29.90 -18.07
CA GLY A 574 16.09 29.67 -19.22
C GLY A 574 16.81 28.32 -19.16
N SER A 575 17.93 28.19 -19.85
CA SER A 575 18.78 26.99 -19.75
C SER A 575 19.40 26.84 -18.34
N PRO A 576 19.82 25.65 -17.92
CA PRO A 576 20.51 25.45 -16.63
C PRO A 576 21.69 26.42 -16.45
N GLU A 577 22.47 26.68 -17.51
CA GLU A 577 23.61 27.59 -17.47
C GLU A 577 23.21 29.06 -17.25
N GLU A 578 22.06 29.48 -17.78
CA GLU A 578 21.53 30.84 -17.54
C GLU A 578 21.07 31.01 -16.09
N VAL A 579 20.42 29.99 -15.52
CA VAL A 579 20.00 29.99 -14.12
C VAL A 579 21.23 30.00 -13.19
N MET A 580 22.29 29.23 -13.48
CA MET A 580 23.54 29.23 -12.71
C MET A 580 24.26 30.58 -12.71
N LYS A 581 24.12 31.37 -13.76
CA LYS A 581 24.71 32.73 -13.87
C LYS A 581 23.93 33.75 -13.08
N ASN A 582 22.63 33.52 -12.79
CA ASN A 582 21.80 34.50 -12.11
C ASN A 582 22.15 34.58 -10.59
N PRO A 583 22.66 35.71 -10.09
CA PRO A 583 23.05 35.84 -8.70
C PRO A 583 21.87 35.86 -7.72
N ALA A 584 20.65 36.12 -8.17
CA ALA A 584 19.44 36.12 -7.35
C ALA A 584 18.91 34.69 -7.12
N SER A 585 19.23 33.76 -8.00
CA SER A 585 18.80 32.36 -7.91
C SER A 585 19.59 31.61 -6.84
N LEU A 586 18.91 31.18 -5.78
CA LEU A 586 19.52 30.29 -4.77
C LEU A 586 19.88 28.93 -5.39
N THR A 587 19.00 28.38 -6.22
CA THR A 587 19.28 27.16 -7.00
C THR A 587 20.54 27.31 -7.83
N GLY A 588 20.67 28.41 -8.58
CA GLY A 588 21.85 28.71 -9.39
C GLY A 588 23.13 28.86 -8.57
N GLN A 589 23.05 29.42 -7.34
CA GLN A 589 24.20 29.54 -6.46
C GLN A 589 24.70 28.18 -5.96
N TYR A 590 23.80 27.21 -5.68
CA TYR A 590 24.19 25.84 -5.29
C TYR A 590 24.74 25.07 -6.50
N LEU A 591 24.07 25.07 -7.64
CA LEU A 591 24.51 24.41 -8.87
C LEU A 591 25.87 24.90 -9.39
N SER A 592 26.19 26.19 -9.18
CA SER A 592 27.47 26.78 -9.56
C SER A 592 28.59 26.60 -8.52
N GLY A 593 28.32 25.96 -7.38
CA GLY A 593 29.29 25.80 -6.30
C GLY A 593 29.59 27.06 -5.48
N LYS A 594 28.89 28.19 -5.73
CA LYS A 594 29.02 29.41 -4.91
C LYS A 594 28.52 29.22 -3.48
N LYS A 595 27.50 28.37 -3.31
CA LYS A 595 27.02 27.89 -2.03
C LYS A 595 27.08 26.37 -2.02
N GLU A 596 27.48 25.79 -0.91
CA GLU A 596 27.54 24.34 -0.73
C GLU A 596 27.21 23.94 0.72
N ILE A 597 26.84 22.71 0.93
CA ILE A 597 26.78 22.09 2.25
C ILE A 597 28.19 21.56 2.53
N GLN A 598 28.88 22.20 3.47
CA GLN A 598 30.28 21.89 3.75
C GLN A 598 30.45 20.55 4.46
N ILE A 599 31.50 19.82 4.11
CA ILE A 599 31.95 18.63 4.84
C ILE A 599 32.47 19.05 6.21
N PRO A 600 32.03 18.45 7.33
CA PRO A 600 32.52 18.79 8.65
C PRO A 600 34.05 18.56 8.76
N LYS A 601 34.80 19.61 9.10
CA LYS A 601 36.26 19.55 9.27
C LYS A 601 36.66 18.67 10.46
N ASN A 602 35.88 18.72 11.54
CA ASN A 602 36.08 17.92 12.73
C ASN A 602 34.87 17.02 12.95
N ARG A 603 35.08 15.73 12.99
CA ARG A 603 34.05 14.71 13.30
C ARG A 603 34.24 14.27 14.76
N ILE A 604 33.13 13.90 15.41
CA ILE A 604 33.17 13.36 16.76
C ILE A 604 33.82 11.97 16.71
N PRO A 605 34.82 11.66 17.55
CA PRO A 605 35.42 10.34 17.56
C PRO A 605 34.43 9.27 18.03
N VAL A 606 34.51 8.10 17.41
CA VAL A 606 33.65 6.96 17.75
C VAL A 606 34.08 6.37 19.09
N ASN A 607 33.13 6.20 19.99
CA ASN A 607 33.37 5.45 21.24
C ASN A 607 32.87 4.01 21.06
N HIS A 608 33.75 3.07 20.88
CA HIS A 608 33.45 1.65 20.67
C HIS A 608 32.79 0.95 21.86
N ASP A 609 32.90 1.52 23.08
CA ASP A 609 32.22 0.99 24.27
C ASP A 609 30.72 1.39 24.35
N ARG A 610 30.29 2.35 23.49
CA ARG A 610 28.90 2.86 23.44
C ARG A 610 28.33 2.64 22.06
N MET A 611 27.96 1.41 21.77
CA MET A 611 27.36 1.03 20.48
C MET A 611 26.14 0.16 20.69
N ILE A 612 25.19 0.27 19.77
CA ILE A 612 24.10 -0.71 19.59
C ILE A 612 24.60 -1.74 18.57
N HIS A 613 24.57 -3.02 18.94
CA HIS A 613 24.93 -4.11 18.04
C HIS A 613 23.70 -4.94 17.71
N LEU A 614 23.44 -5.10 16.43
CA LEU A 614 22.44 -6.01 15.86
C LEU A 614 23.20 -7.18 15.24
N LYS A 615 22.89 -8.41 15.61
CA LYS A 615 23.55 -9.61 15.09
C LYS A 615 22.55 -10.54 14.41
N GLY A 616 22.90 -10.99 13.20
CA GLY A 616 22.14 -11.98 12.47
C GLY A 616 20.75 -11.51 12.06
N VAL A 617 20.61 -10.28 11.57
CA VAL A 617 19.35 -9.75 11.06
C VAL A 617 18.99 -10.48 9.78
N SER A 618 17.80 -11.11 9.75
CA SER A 618 17.31 -11.96 8.64
C SER A 618 15.85 -11.63 8.33
N CYS A 619 15.53 -10.34 8.21
CA CYS A 619 14.21 -9.84 7.93
C CYS A 619 14.06 -9.50 6.43
N ASN A 620 12.97 -9.95 5.79
CA ASN A 620 12.70 -9.76 4.37
C ASN A 620 13.87 -10.27 3.49
N ASN A 621 14.58 -9.36 2.81
CA ASN A 621 15.70 -9.64 1.93
C ASN A 621 17.09 -9.66 2.63
N LEU A 622 17.15 -9.28 3.91
CA LEU A 622 18.39 -9.32 4.69
C LEU A 622 18.77 -10.75 5.06
N GLN A 623 20.04 -11.10 4.89
CA GLN A 623 20.55 -12.44 5.17
C GLN A 623 21.67 -12.42 6.19
N ASN A 624 21.31 -12.64 7.47
CA ASN A 624 22.25 -12.77 8.58
C ASN A 624 23.24 -11.58 8.68
N VAL A 625 22.72 -10.36 8.64
CA VAL A 625 23.50 -9.12 8.62
C VAL A 625 23.83 -8.69 10.04
N ASP A 626 25.10 -8.36 10.31
CA ASP A 626 25.58 -7.81 11.58
C ASP A 626 25.87 -6.32 11.43
N VAL A 627 25.24 -5.48 12.26
CA VAL A 627 25.38 -4.01 12.20
C VAL A 627 25.71 -3.44 13.57
N SER A 628 26.62 -2.45 13.60
CA SER A 628 26.96 -1.68 14.80
C SER A 628 26.68 -0.19 14.58
N ILE A 629 25.96 0.42 15.50
CA ILE A 629 25.55 1.83 15.46
C ILE A 629 26.13 2.55 16.68
N PRO A 630 27.05 3.50 16.50
CA PRO A 630 27.65 4.24 17.63
C PRO A 630 26.64 5.24 18.22
N LEU A 631 26.60 5.34 19.54
CA LEU A 631 25.72 6.27 20.26
C LEU A 631 26.30 7.68 20.33
N GLY A 632 25.41 8.67 20.35
CA GLY A 632 25.77 10.10 20.41
C GLY A 632 26.26 10.67 19.08
N LEU A 633 26.13 9.94 17.98
CA LEU A 633 26.60 10.30 16.65
C LEU A 633 25.45 10.39 15.63
N LEU A 634 25.73 11.03 14.50
CA LEU A 634 24.89 11.01 13.31
C LEU A 634 25.30 9.84 12.41
N THR A 635 24.48 8.78 12.39
CA THR A 635 24.69 7.59 11.57
C THR A 635 23.80 7.66 10.35
N CYS A 636 24.37 7.51 9.15
CA CYS A 636 23.64 7.42 7.90
C CYS A 636 23.60 5.96 7.41
N ILE A 637 22.40 5.46 7.12
CA ILE A 637 22.17 4.17 6.50
C ILE A 637 21.93 4.42 5.01
N THR A 638 22.82 3.93 4.16
CA THR A 638 22.79 4.16 2.71
C THR A 638 22.79 2.86 1.93
N GLY A 639 22.62 2.92 0.62
CA GLY A 639 22.59 1.77 -0.29
C GLY A 639 21.54 1.93 -1.39
N VAL A 640 21.58 1.07 -2.40
CA VAL A 640 20.63 1.10 -3.54
C VAL A 640 19.18 0.93 -3.09
N SER A 641 18.23 1.33 -3.95
CA SER A 641 16.80 1.10 -3.69
C SER A 641 16.52 -0.41 -3.58
N GLY A 642 15.74 -0.81 -2.55
CA GLY A 642 15.48 -2.23 -2.27
C GLY A 642 16.60 -2.96 -1.51
N SER A 643 17.70 -2.31 -1.08
CA SER A 643 18.81 -2.96 -0.36
C SER A 643 18.53 -3.31 1.12
N GLY A 644 17.28 -3.27 1.57
CA GLY A 644 16.92 -3.69 2.93
C GLY A 644 17.12 -2.62 4.01
N LYS A 645 17.38 -1.36 3.68
CA LYS A 645 17.55 -0.26 4.66
C LYS A 645 16.36 -0.13 5.61
N SER A 646 15.14 -0.08 5.07
CA SER A 646 13.91 0.01 5.87
C SER A 646 13.68 -1.27 6.67
N SER A 647 13.99 -2.44 6.12
CA SER A 647 13.91 -3.72 6.84
C SER A 647 14.86 -3.77 8.04
N LEU A 648 16.08 -3.24 7.90
CA LEU A 648 17.05 -3.15 8.99
C LEU A 648 16.59 -2.19 10.09
N ILE A 649 16.12 -1.01 9.71
CA ILE A 649 15.84 0.07 10.67
C ILE A 649 14.37 0.05 11.12
N ASN A 650 13.42 0.13 10.17
CA ASN A 650 11.99 0.30 10.47
C ASN A 650 11.32 -1.00 10.91
N ASP A 651 11.73 -2.16 10.34
CA ASP A 651 11.13 -3.46 10.65
C ASP A 651 11.89 -4.21 11.75
N THR A 652 13.16 -3.86 12.03
CA THR A 652 14.00 -4.57 13.03
C THR A 652 14.42 -3.66 14.19
N LEU A 653 15.28 -2.66 13.96
CA LEU A 653 15.83 -1.83 15.05
C LEU A 653 14.74 -1.05 15.80
N TYR A 654 13.87 -0.35 15.07
CA TYR A 654 12.84 0.49 15.69
C TYR A 654 11.83 -0.30 16.53
N PRO A 655 11.21 -1.41 16.03
CA PRO A 655 10.29 -2.20 16.85
C PRO A 655 10.93 -2.77 18.11
N ILE A 656 12.17 -3.26 18.04
CA ILE A 656 12.90 -3.79 19.20
C ILE A 656 13.15 -2.67 20.21
N ALA A 657 13.69 -1.53 19.75
CA ALA A 657 13.97 -0.40 20.61
C ALA A 657 12.67 0.18 21.23
N ALA A 658 11.58 0.26 20.45
CA ALA A 658 10.28 0.73 20.94
C ALA A 658 9.69 -0.20 22.01
N ASN A 659 9.81 -1.51 21.83
CA ASN A 659 9.37 -2.49 22.82
C ASN A 659 10.22 -2.41 24.11
N ALA A 660 11.55 -2.31 23.98
CA ALA A 660 12.47 -2.27 25.11
C ALA A 660 12.41 -0.93 25.88
N LEU A 661 12.43 0.21 25.18
CA LEU A 661 12.56 1.52 25.78
C LEU A 661 11.23 2.24 26.02
N ASN A 662 10.29 2.13 25.09
CA ASN A 662 9.00 2.83 25.16
C ASN A 662 7.85 1.94 25.68
N ARG A 663 8.11 0.67 26.01
CA ARG A 663 7.12 -0.34 26.42
C ARG A 663 5.99 -0.50 25.40
N ALA A 664 6.32 -0.46 24.12
CA ALA A 664 5.36 -0.55 23.02
C ALA A 664 5.21 -2.01 22.57
N SER A 665 4.42 -2.81 23.31
CA SER A 665 4.25 -4.27 23.07
C SER A 665 3.49 -4.67 21.80
N LEU A 666 3.16 -3.74 20.91
CA LEU A 666 2.28 -3.97 19.74
C LEU A 666 3.03 -4.10 18.41
N MET A 667 4.36 -4.06 18.40
CA MET A 667 5.12 -4.07 17.15
C MET A 667 5.64 -5.48 16.82
N THR A 668 5.41 -5.91 15.59
CA THR A 668 6.02 -7.11 15.03
C THR A 668 7.50 -6.84 14.82
N ILE A 669 8.35 -7.73 15.32
CA ILE A 669 9.82 -7.60 15.25
C ILE A 669 10.31 -8.45 14.09
N GLY A 670 11.21 -7.91 13.26
CA GLY A 670 11.95 -8.66 12.26
C GLY A 670 12.88 -9.72 12.90
N GLU A 671 13.21 -10.77 12.16
CA GLU A 671 14.08 -11.83 12.66
C GLU A 671 15.50 -11.30 12.95
N VAL A 672 15.94 -11.43 14.19
CA VAL A 672 17.27 -11.05 14.67
C VAL A 672 17.76 -12.05 15.72
N LYS A 673 19.04 -12.43 15.69
CA LYS A 673 19.58 -13.39 16.65
C LYS A 673 19.87 -12.77 18.01
N ASP A 674 20.44 -11.57 18.03
CA ASP A 674 20.85 -10.88 19.25
C ASP A 674 20.89 -9.37 19.04
N ILE A 675 20.57 -8.62 20.10
CA ILE A 675 20.72 -7.16 20.14
C ILE A 675 21.30 -6.75 21.50
N SER A 676 22.28 -5.85 21.49
CA SER A 676 22.90 -5.32 22.69
C SER A 676 23.11 -3.81 22.61
N GLY A 677 23.33 -3.15 23.75
CA GLY A 677 23.59 -1.72 23.84
C GLY A 677 22.35 -0.83 23.93
N LEU A 678 21.13 -1.31 23.76
CA LEU A 678 19.90 -0.50 23.85
C LEU A 678 19.67 0.12 25.23
N HIS A 679 20.12 -0.52 26.30
CA HIS A 679 20.00 -0.03 27.68
C HIS A 679 20.74 1.31 27.92
N LEU A 680 21.57 1.74 27.00
CA LEU A 680 22.28 3.02 27.04
C LEU A 680 21.40 4.18 26.50
N CYS A 681 20.21 3.88 25.95
CA CYS A 681 19.24 4.84 25.48
C CYS A 681 18.04 4.90 26.43
N ASP A 682 17.46 6.10 26.60
CA ASP A 682 16.28 6.30 27.45
C ASP A 682 14.96 6.05 26.71
N LYS A 683 14.91 6.37 25.43
CA LYS A 683 13.73 6.25 24.56
C LYS A 683 14.14 6.22 23.09
N VAL A 684 13.24 5.72 22.26
CA VAL A 684 13.35 5.81 20.79
C VAL A 684 12.22 6.67 20.22
N ILE A 685 12.53 7.47 19.22
CA ILE A 685 11.58 8.33 18.50
C ILE A 685 11.76 8.07 17.01
N ASP A 686 10.67 7.63 16.39
CA ASP A 686 10.57 7.46 14.95
C ASP A 686 9.93 8.69 14.31
N ILE A 687 10.56 9.20 13.26
CA ILE A 687 10.13 10.37 12.49
C ILE A 687 10.03 9.94 11.02
N ASP A 688 8.90 9.32 10.68
CA ASP A 688 8.56 8.86 9.35
C ASP A 688 7.73 9.90 8.56
N GLN A 689 7.51 9.64 7.28
CA GLN A 689 6.73 10.50 6.37
C GLN A 689 5.21 10.32 6.50
N SER A 690 4.72 9.47 7.42
CA SER A 690 3.30 9.25 7.61
C SER A 690 2.57 10.54 8.04
N PRO A 691 1.32 10.75 7.61
CA PRO A 691 0.56 11.94 7.98
C PRO A 691 0.45 12.13 9.50
N ILE A 692 0.46 13.38 9.99
CA ILE A 692 0.27 13.72 11.41
C ILE A 692 -1.16 13.43 11.91
N GLY A 693 -2.04 13.01 11.04
CA GLY A 693 -3.40 12.59 11.33
C GLY A 693 -4.18 12.32 10.05
N ARG A 694 -5.25 11.51 10.15
CA ARG A 694 -6.03 11.04 9.00
C ARG A 694 -7.31 11.87 8.75
N THR A 695 -7.60 12.83 9.62
CA THR A 695 -8.83 13.64 9.55
C THR A 695 -8.50 15.11 9.33
N PRO A 696 -9.41 15.91 8.75
CA PRO A 696 -9.25 17.36 8.59
C PRO A 696 -9.09 18.13 9.91
N ARG A 697 -9.40 17.50 11.06
CA ARG A 697 -9.23 18.07 12.41
C ARG A 697 -7.79 18.06 12.90
N SER A 698 -6.97 17.17 12.38
CA SER A 698 -5.55 17.13 12.67
C SER A 698 -4.84 18.26 11.91
N ASN A 699 -4.03 19.05 12.62
CA ASN A 699 -3.29 20.18 12.07
C ASN A 699 -1.98 20.40 12.85
N PRO A 700 -1.04 21.23 12.34
CA PRO A 700 0.20 21.54 13.02
C PRO A 700 0.04 22.03 14.46
N ALA A 701 -0.94 22.92 14.74
CA ALA A 701 -1.16 23.44 16.08
C ALA A 701 -1.63 22.37 17.08
N THR A 702 -2.50 21.45 16.66
CA THR A 702 -2.97 20.35 17.53
C THR A 702 -1.88 19.33 17.77
N TYR A 703 -1.14 18.95 16.73
CA TYR A 703 -0.11 17.92 16.82
C TYR A 703 1.07 18.33 17.70
N THR A 704 1.53 19.56 17.58
CA THR A 704 2.63 20.10 18.41
C THR A 704 2.18 20.46 19.84
N GLY A 705 0.89 20.38 20.15
CA GLY A 705 0.32 20.78 21.42
C GLY A 705 0.27 22.30 21.61
N LEU A 706 0.50 23.09 20.55
CA LEU A 706 0.43 24.55 20.55
C LEU A 706 -1.01 25.00 20.80
N PHE A 707 -1.97 24.31 20.22
CA PHE A 707 -3.39 24.69 20.28
C PHE A 707 -3.98 24.66 21.69
N THR A 708 -3.44 23.82 22.58
CA THR A 708 -3.87 23.81 24.01
C THR A 708 -3.61 25.16 24.66
N HIS A 709 -2.41 25.70 24.51
CA HIS A 709 -2.04 27.01 25.07
C HIS A 709 -2.81 28.17 24.42
N ILE A 710 -3.11 28.06 23.11
CA ILE A 710 -3.96 29.06 22.43
C ILE A 710 -5.39 29.05 23.00
N ARG A 711 -5.99 27.88 23.23
CA ARG A 711 -7.31 27.76 23.84
C ARG A 711 -7.35 28.33 25.26
N ASP A 712 -6.34 28.04 26.05
CA ASP A 712 -6.21 28.58 27.42
C ASP A 712 -6.12 30.11 27.39
N LEU A 713 -5.38 30.67 26.44
CA LEU A 713 -5.28 32.11 26.25
C LEU A 713 -6.62 32.75 25.89
N PHE A 714 -7.38 32.18 24.96
CA PHE A 714 -8.70 32.68 24.55
C PHE A 714 -9.73 32.58 25.70
N SER A 715 -9.70 31.49 26.47
CA SER A 715 -10.58 31.36 27.65
C SER A 715 -10.24 32.36 28.77
N GLY A 716 -8.98 32.83 28.81
CA GLY A 716 -8.50 33.85 29.75
C GLY A 716 -8.85 35.29 29.40
N THR A 717 -9.41 35.58 28.21
CA THR A 717 -9.80 36.94 27.81
C THR A 717 -10.96 37.46 28.69
N PRO A 718 -11.04 38.79 28.91
CA PRO A 718 -12.11 39.39 29.76
C PRO A 718 -13.51 39.01 29.25
N GLU A 719 -13.71 38.99 27.94
CA GLU A 719 -14.99 38.66 27.32
C GLU A 719 -15.38 37.19 27.51
N SER A 720 -14.41 36.26 27.36
CA SER A 720 -14.63 34.83 27.63
C SER A 720 -15.02 34.58 29.09
N ARG A 721 -14.31 35.25 30.02
CA ARG A 721 -14.62 35.15 31.45
C ARG A 721 -16.02 35.67 31.77
N ALA A 722 -16.42 36.81 31.15
CA ALA A 722 -17.75 37.38 31.32
C ALA A 722 -18.88 36.44 30.83
N ARG A 723 -18.60 35.68 29.74
CA ARG A 723 -19.54 34.70 29.17
C ARG A 723 -19.40 33.30 29.79
N GLY A 724 -18.48 33.07 30.75
CA GLY A 724 -18.23 31.77 31.36
C GLY A 724 -17.62 30.72 30.43
N TYR A 725 -16.91 31.16 29.35
CA TYR A 725 -16.33 30.27 28.37
C TYR A 725 -15.06 29.60 28.91
N GLN A 726 -15.06 28.28 28.93
CA GLN A 726 -13.93 27.43 29.29
C GLN A 726 -13.07 27.09 28.06
N PRO A 727 -11.83 26.59 28.22
CA PRO A 727 -10.97 26.18 27.12
C PRO A 727 -11.61 25.20 26.14
N GLY A 728 -12.55 24.35 26.60
CA GLY A 728 -13.34 23.45 25.77
C GLY A 728 -14.20 24.14 24.70
N ARG A 729 -14.65 25.37 24.95
CA ARG A 729 -15.41 26.20 24.00
C ARG A 729 -14.64 26.50 22.74
N PHE A 730 -13.34 26.66 22.87
CA PHE A 730 -12.42 26.96 21.76
C PHE A 730 -11.86 25.69 21.08
N SER A 731 -12.40 24.50 21.40
CA SER A 731 -12.05 23.25 20.75
C SER A 731 -13.05 22.91 19.65
N PHE A 732 -12.56 22.70 18.43
CA PHE A 732 -13.41 22.21 17.34
C PHE A 732 -13.72 20.71 17.45
N ASN A 733 -13.12 19.98 18.41
CA ASN A 733 -13.39 18.56 18.67
C ASN A 733 -14.53 18.32 19.67
N ILE A 734 -14.88 19.35 20.48
CA ILE A 734 -15.86 19.24 21.57
C ILE A 734 -17.11 20.04 21.21
N LYS A 735 -18.30 19.50 21.54
CA LYS A 735 -19.56 20.20 21.38
C LYS A 735 -19.60 21.48 22.24
N GLY A 736 -20.29 22.50 21.72
CA GLY A 736 -20.52 23.76 22.42
C GLY A 736 -19.95 24.98 21.72
N GLY A 737 -18.74 24.92 21.13
CA GLY A 737 -18.14 26.05 20.42
C GLY A 737 -17.90 25.81 18.95
N ARG A 738 -17.95 24.56 18.51
CA ARG A 738 -17.75 24.16 17.13
C ARG A 738 -19.01 24.36 16.29
N CYS A 739 -18.86 24.45 14.98
CA CYS A 739 -19.96 24.32 14.04
C CYS A 739 -20.52 22.90 14.08
N GLU A 740 -21.80 22.73 14.39
CA GLU A 740 -22.38 21.39 14.48
C GLU A 740 -22.72 20.79 13.11
N ALA A 741 -22.89 21.60 12.04
CA ALA A 741 -23.13 21.12 10.69
C ALA A 741 -21.95 20.30 10.13
N CYS A 742 -20.71 20.80 10.27
CA CYS A 742 -19.49 20.11 9.88
C CYS A 742 -18.79 19.44 11.09
N GLN A 743 -19.38 19.50 12.28
CA GLN A 743 -18.82 18.96 13.52
C GLN A 743 -17.38 19.45 13.82
N GLY A 744 -17.01 20.64 13.34
CA GLY A 744 -15.70 21.25 13.52
C GLY A 744 -14.66 20.91 12.45
N ASP A 745 -15.02 20.15 11.42
CA ASP A 745 -14.10 19.85 10.31
C ASP A 745 -13.84 21.07 9.40
N GLY A 746 -14.83 22.01 9.32
CA GLY A 746 -14.81 23.11 8.37
C GLY A 746 -15.22 22.69 6.96
N LEU A 747 -15.15 21.41 6.66
CA LEU A 747 -15.44 20.78 5.38
C LEU A 747 -16.54 19.73 5.57
N ILE A 748 -17.29 19.46 4.53
CA ILE A 748 -18.26 18.37 4.45
C ILE A 748 -17.70 17.34 3.48
N LYS A 749 -17.54 16.10 3.92
CA LYS A 749 -17.13 14.99 3.08
C LYS A 749 -18.32 14.52 2.26
N VAL A 750 -18.19 14.53 0.95
CA VAL A 750 -19.15 13.94 0.01
C VAL A 750 -18.57 12.61 -0.46
N GLU A 751 -19.17 11.50 -0.05
CA GLU A 751 -18.73 10.17 -0.45
C GLU A 751 -19.16 9.88 -1.88
N MET A 752 -18.19 9.63 -2.74
CA MET A 752 -18.38 9.31 -4.16
C MET A 752 -18.05 7.84 -4.37
N HIS A 753 -19.04 6.94 -4.32
CA HIS A 753 -18.87 5.47 -4.29
C HIS A 753 -17.88 4.87 -5.29
N PHE A 754 -17.67 5.49 -6.45
CA PHE A 754 -16.75 5.03 -7.50
C PHE A 754 -15.60 6.00 -7.81
N LEU A 755 -15.57 7.16 -7.17
CA LEU A 755 -14.58 8.22 -7.35
C LEU A 755 -13.97 8.58 -5.98
N PRO A 756 -12.82 9.24 -5.95
CA PRO A 756 -12.28 9.76 -4.69
C PRO A 756 -13.27 10.69 -3.99
N ASP A 757 -13.35 10.60 -2.67
CA ASP A 757 -14.21 11.47 -1.86
C ASP A 757 -13.86 12.94 -2.06
N ILE A 758 -14.88 13.79 -2.18
CA ILE A 758 -14.73 15.24 -2.33
C ILE A 758 -14.99 15.92 -0.99
N TYR A 759 -14.16 16.90 -0.66
CA TYR A 759 -14.32 17.73 0.52
C TYR A 759 -14.75 19.13 0.09
N VAL A 760 -15.97 19.55 0.50
CA VAL A 760 -16.53 20.85 0.16
C VAL A 760 -16.57 21.72 1.42
N SER A 761 -16.33 23.03 1.29
CA SER A 761 -16.45 23.97 2.41
C SER A 761 -17.86 23.92 3.01
N CYS A 762 -17.94 23.91 4.35
CA CYS A 762 -19.24 23.89 5.05
C CYS A 762 -19.97 25.22 4.84
N ASP A 763 -21.18 25.18 4.28
CA ASP A 763 -22.00 26.35 3.98
C ASP A 763 -22.37 27.15 5.23
N VAL A 764 -22.53 26.49 6.39
CA VAL A 764 -22.92 27.13 7.65
C VAL A 764 -21.79 27.94 8.27
N CYS A 765 -20.58 27.39 8.35
CA CYS A 765 -19.44 28.08 8.94
C CYS A 765 -18.44 28.61 7.92
N GLN A 766 -18.66 28.39 6.62
CA GLN A 766 -17.78 28.82 5.55
C GLN A 766 -16.29 28.48 5.79
N GLY A 767 -16.04 27.23 6.20
CA GLY A 767 -14.68 26.76 6.52
C GLY A 767 -14.16 27.15 7.91
N LYS A 768 -14.83 28.04 8.65
CA LYS A 768 -14.32 28.60 9.92
C LYS A 768 -14.32 27.65 11.11
N ARG A 769 -14.93 26.47 11.03
CA ARG A 769 -14.95 25.39 12.04
C ARG A 769 -15.76 25.68 13.32
N TYR A 770 -16.05 26.92 13.65
CA TYR A 770 -16.70 27.38 14.89
C TYR A 770 -18.07 27.99 14.65
N ASN A 771 -18.88 28.04 15.70
CA ASN A 771 -20.12 28.78 15.70
C ASN A 771 -19.85 30.28 15.85
N ARG A 772 -20.87 31.11 15.55
CA ARG A 772 -20.76 32.58 15.53
C ARG A 772 -20.34 33.16 16.87
N GLU A 773 -20.92 32.65 17.99
CA GLU A 773 -20.65 33.16 19.33
C GLU A 773 -19.19 32.92 19.77
N THR A 774 -18.56 31.83 19.35
CA THR A 774 -17.15 31.56 19.63
C THR A 774 -16.24 32.47 18.82
N LEU A 775 -16.63 32.81 17.57
CA LEU A 775 -15.87 33.70 16.69
C LEU A 775 -15.94 35.16 17.11
N GLU A 776 -16.89 35.55 17.98
CA GLU A 776 -16.96 36.90 18.55
C GLU A 776 -15.84 37.21 19.58
N ILE A 777 -15.22 36.17 20.13
CA ILE A 777 -14.11 36.33 21.08
C ILE A 777 -12.83 36.67 20.34
N HIS A 778 -12.18 37.77 20.76
CA HIS A 778 -10.96 38.27 20.12
C HIS A 778 -9.81 38.34 21.13
N TYR A 779 -8.62 38.02 20.64
CA TYR A 779 -7.34 38.29 21.32
C TYR A 779 -6.48 39.14 20.37
N LYS A 780 -6.05 40.33 20.82
CA LYS A 780 -5.32 41.33 19.97
C LYS A 780 -6.00 41.56 18.61
N GLY A 781 -7.34 41.62 18.58
CA GLY A 781 -8.15 41.86 17.38
C GLY A 781 -8.33 40.69 16.43
N LYS A 782 -7.87 39.49 16.79
CA LYS A 782 -8.03 38.24 16.02
C LYS A 782 -8.87 37.21 16.77
N ASN A 783 -9.82 36.57 16.08
CA ASN A 783 -10.57 35.46 16.61
C ASN A 783 -9.81 34.12 16.47
N ILE A 784 -10.33 33.04 17.06
CA ILE A 784 -9.64 31.73 17.09
C ILE A 784 -9.44 31.13 15.68
N HIS A 785 -10.37 31.37 14.74
CA HIS A 785 -10.21 30.92 13.34
C HIS A 785 -9.11 31.69 12.62
N GLU A 786 -9.09 33.02 12.75
CA GLU A 786 -8.06 33.86 12.15
C GLU A 786 -6.67 33.53 12.69
N VAL A 787 -6.57 33.12 13.97
CA VAL A 787 -5.31 32.63 14.54
C VAL A 787 -4.88 31.30 13.92
N LEU A 788 -5.83 30.38 13.70
CA LEU A 788 -5.53 29.10 13.01
C LEU A 788 -5.16 29.32 11.53
N ASP A 789 -5.66 30.38 10.92
CA ASP A 789 -5.33 30.74 9.51
C ASP A 789 -4.01 31.49 9.35
N MET A 790 -3.37 31.91 10.45
CA MET A 790 -2.03 32.54 10.42
C MET A 790 -0.98 31.54 9.97
N THR A 791 0.02 32.02 9.24
CA THR A 791 1.26 31.28 9.01
C THR A 791 2.03 31.11 10.33
N VAL A 792 2.96 30.14 10.38
CA VAL A 792 3.82 29.94 11.55
C VAL A 792 4.65 31.21 11.82
N GLU A 793 5.12 31.89 10.77
CA GLU A 793 5.86 33.17 10.86
C GLU A 793 5.03 34.27 11.51
N ASP A 794 3.81 34.52 11.01
CA ASP A 794 2.89 35.48 11.58
C ASP A 794 2.53 35.16 13.02
N ALA A 795 2.27 33.89 13.31
CA ALA A 795 1.94 33.45 14.65
C ALA A 795 3.12 33.61 15.64
N CYS A 796 4.35 33.40 15.18
CA CYS A 796 5.54 33.62 16.00
C CYS A 796 5.66 35.11 16.41
N ALA A 797 5.45 36.02 15.48
CA ALA A 797 5.42 37.46 15.73
C ALA A 797 4.22 37.88 16.62
N PHE A 798 3.02 37.37 16.34
CA PHE A 798 1.79 37.68 17.07
C PHE A 798 1.85 37.25 18.54
N PHE A 799 2.41 36.07 18.83
CA PHE A 799 2.54 35.50 20.16
C PHE A 799 3.92 35.74 20.84
N ALA A 800 4.75 36.63 20.31
CA ALA A 800 6.11 36.91 20.84
C ALA A 800 6.11 37.19 22.35
N ALA A 801 5.06 37.84 22.89
CA ALA A 801 4.90 38.12 24.33
C ALA A 801 4.53 36.90 25.19
N ILE A 802 4.27 35.73 24.61
CA ILE A 802 3.83 34.52 25.32
C ILE A 802 4.90 33.44 25.12
N PRO A 803 5.85 33.26 26.07
CA PRO A 803 7.05 32.44 25.85
C PRO A 803 6.78 30.99 25.48
N VAL A 804 5.73 30.38 26.01
CA VAL A 804 5.38 28.96 25.74
C VAL A 804 4.91 28.78 24.30
N ILE A 805 4.11 29.73 23.79
CA ILE A 805 3.60 29.69 22.42
C ILE A 805 4.72 30.06 21.44
N ALA A 806 5.43 31.19 21.72
CA ALA A 806 6.53 31.66 20.90
C ALA A 806 7.62 30.60 20.68
N ARG A 807 8.04 29.88 21.73
CA ARG A 807 9.02 28.82 21.65
C ARG A 807 8.56 27.67 20.72
N LYS A 808 7.30 27.24 20.80
CA LYS A 808 6.76 26.19 19.93
C LYS A 808 6.65 26.66 18.48
N CYS A 809 6.26 27.91 18.24
CA CYS A 809 6.30 28.50 16.90
C CYS A 809 7.73 28.57 16.35
N GLN A 810 8.71 28.94 17.20
CA GLN A 810 10.11 28.99 16.81
C GLN A 810 10.67 27.62 16.42
N THR A 811 10.29 26.54 17.09
CA THR A 811 10.72 25.20 16.66
C THR A 811 10.17 24.80 15.28
N LEU A 812 8.98 25.28 14.91
CA LEU A 812 8.43 25.10 13.56
C LEU A 812 9.19 25.97 12.52
N MET A 813 9.59 27.19 12.90
CA MET A 813 10.45 28.03 12.08
C MET A 813 11.83 27.40 11.84
N ASP A 814 12.45 26.87 12.89
CA ASP A 814 13.78 26.25 12.85
C ASP A 814 13.85 25.06 11.88
N VAL A 815 12.76 24.29 11.73
CA VAL A 815 12.68 23.19 10.76
C VAL A 815 12.24 23.62 9.35
N GLY A 816 12.18 24.95 9.08
CA GLY A 816 11.85 25.49 7.74
C GLY A 816 10.37 25.49 7.37
N LEU A 817 9.46 25.52 8.35
CA LEU A 817 8.00 25.51 8.14
C LEU A 817 7.35 26.87 8.41
N SER A 818 8.03 27.97 8.07
CA SER A 818 7.53 29.34 8.29
C SER A 818 6.20 29.61 7.58
N TYR A 819 6.01 29.03 6.40
CA TYR A 819 4.95 29.32 5.45
C TYR A 819 3.64 28.53 5.69
N ILE A 820 3.66 27.43 6.44
CA ILE A 820 2.45 26.63 6.70
C ILE A 820 1.52 27.36 7.65
N LYS A 821 0.19 27.16 7.50
CA LYS A 821 -0.80 27.69 8.44
C LYS A 821 -0.91 26.81 9.68
N LEU A 822 -1.12 27.40 10.85
CA LEU A 822 -1.28 26.67 12.13
C LEU A 822 -2.44 25.66 12.07
N GLY A 823 -3.55 26.02 11.43
CA GLY A 823 -4.76 25.19 11.27
C GLY A 823 -4.81 24.40 9.97
N GLN A 824 -3.73 24.35 9.16
CA GLN A 824 -3.69 23.58 7.90
C GLN A 824 -4.02 22.11 8.16
N SER A 825 -4.94 21.55 7.38
CA SER A 825 -5.34 20.15 7.53
C SER A 825 -4.16 19.19 7.30
N ALA A 826 -4.04 18.17 8.13
CA ALA A 826 -3.05 17.11 7.95
C ALA A 826 -3.12 16.41 6.58
N THR A 827 -4.30 16.37 5.97
CA THR A 827 -4.54 15.75 4.66
C THR A 827 -4.01 16.57 3.49
N THR A 828 -3.67 17.85 3.71
CA THR A 828 -3.11 18.76 2.67
C THR A 828 -1.60 18.95 2.79
N LEU A 829 -0.98 18.38 3.84
CA LEU A 829 0.46 18.43 4.05
C LEU A 829 1.19 17.40 3.19
N SER A 830 2.34 17.76 2.66
CA SER A 830 3.27 16.80 2.05
C SER A 830 3.90 15.87 3.10
N GLY A 831 4.44 14.72 2.67
CA GLY A 831 5.14 13.79 3.57
C GLY A 831 6.30 14.45 4.32
N GLY A 832 7.12 15.25 3.62
CA GLY A 832 8.22 16.00 4.20
C GLY A 832 7.79 17.09 5.20
N GLU A 833 6.66 17.77 4.95
CA GLU A 833 6.09 18.76 5.89
C GLU A 833 5.59 18.04 7.16
N ALA A 834 4.89 16.91 7.02
CA ALA A 834 4.41 16.10 8.13
C ALA A 834 5.58 15.63 9.01
N GLN A 835 6.65 15.15 8.39
CA GLN A 835 7.87 14.71 9.07
C GLN A 835 8.55 15.85 9.84
N ARG A 836 8.69 17.03 9.23
CA ARG A 836 9.28 18.22 9.89
C ARG A 836 8.39 18.71 11.07
N ILE A 837 7.07 18.60 10.98
CA ILE A 837 6.16 18.90 12.11
C ILE A 837 6.39 17.91 13.25
N LYS A 838 6.59 16.60 12.96
CA LYS A 838 6.94 15.60 13.97
C LYS A 838 8.26 15.95 14.64
N LEU A 839 9.28 16.31 13.88
CA LEU A 839 10.58 16.75 14.39
C LEU A 839 10.45 18.00 15.28
N ALA A 840 9.70 19.02 14.84
CA ALA A 840 9.45 20.24 15.62
C ALA A 840 8.77 19.95 16.98
N ARG A 841 7.82 18.99 17.00
CA ARG A 841 7.18 18.56 18.24
C ARG A 841 8.20 17.96 19.22
N GLU A 842 9.10 17.10 18.75
CA GLU A 842 10.10 16.48 19.62
C GLU A 842 11.14 17.50 20.11
N LEU A 843 11.58 18.41 19.25
CA LEU A 843 12.45 19.55 19.62
C LEU A 843 11.82 20.45 20.69
N SER A 844 10.50 20.56 20.73
CA SER A 844 9.80 21.39 21.72
C SER A 844 9.73 20.76 23.12
N LYS A 845 10.04 19.45 23.25
CA LYS A 845 10.06 18.73 24.52
C LYS A 845 11.39 18.91 25.24
N ARG A 846 11.40 18.57 26.54
CA ARG A 846 12.64 18.54 27.34
C ARG A 846 13.43 17.30 26.90
N ASP A 847 14.69 17.51 26.53
CA ASP A 847 15.59 16.44 26.09
C ASP A 847 16.32 15.81 27.29
N THR A 848 16.63 14.51 27.17
CA THR A 848 17.40 13.73 28.17
C THR A 848 18.87 13.55 27.77
N GLY A 849 19.22 13.81 26.51
CA GLY A 849 20.56 13.64 25.96
C GLY A 849 20.93 12.20 25.59
N ASN A 850 20.05 11.21 25.78
CA ASN A 850 20.25 9.79 25.43
C ASN A 850 19.10 9.22 24.59
N THR A 851 18.49 10.07 23.76
CA THR A 851 17.39 9.63 22.88
C THR A 851 17.94 9.07 21.57
N LEU A 852 17.39 7.93 21.13
CA LEU A 852 17.58 7.39 19.79
C LEU A 852 16.53 7.97 18.83
N TYR A 853 16.95 8.82 17.90
CA TYR A 853 16.12 9.34 16.83
C TYR A 853 16.33 8.50 15.57
N ILE A 854 15.25 8.06 14.95
CA ILE A 854 15.24 7.37 13.66
C ILE A 854 14.49 8.25 12.68
N LEU A 855 15.12 8.58 11.54
CA LEU A 855 14.53 9.41 10.49
C LEU A 855 14.62 8.66 9.14
N ASP A 856 13.51 8.60 8.45
CA ASP A 856 13.41 7.94 7.14
C ASP A 856 13.31 9.01 6.05
N GLU A 857 14.36 9.13 5.22
CA GLU A 857 14.53 10.07 4.11
C GLU A 857 14.08 11.51 4.44
N PRO A 858 14.64 12.17 5.47
CA PRO A 858 14.17 13.46 5.95
C PRO A 858 14.42 14.63 4.99
N THR A 859 15.23 14.45 3.94
CA THR A 859 15.47 15.48 2.92
C THR A 859 14.58 15.37 1.70
N THR A 860 13.63 14.45 1.72
CA THR A 860 12.65 14.26 0.65
C THR A 860 11.88 15.56 0.36
N GLY A 861 11.88 16.01 -0.90
CA GLY A 861 11.20 17.22 -1.34
C GLY A 861 11.82 18.53 -0.83
N LEU A 862 13.05 18.51 -0.36
CA LEU A 862 13.75 19.70 0.13
C LEU A 862 14.71 20.25 -0.92
N HIS A 863 14.64 21.58 -1.09
CA HIS A 863 15.67 22.33 -1.78
C HIS A 863 17.00 22.29 -1.00
N PHE A 864 18.16 22.42 -1.66
CA PHE A 864 19.50 22.42 -1.06
C PHE A 864 19.61 23.32 0.19
N HIS A 865 18.97 24.51 0.14
CA HIS A 865 18.95 25.44 1.25
C HIS A 865 18.17 24.90 2.46
N ASP A 866 17.03 24.29 2.23
CA ASP A 866 16.18 23.70 3.28
C ASP A 866 16.87 22.48 3.90
N THR A 867 17.56 21.67 3.09
CA THR A 867 18.41 20.56 3.54
C THR A 867 19.51 21.06 4.49
N LYS A 868 20.17 22.18 4.17
CA LYS A 868 21.18 22.79 5.06
C LYS A 868 20.60 23.21 6.40
N GLN A 869 19.40 23.81 6.41
CA GLN A 869 18.70 24.17 7.65
C GLN A 869 18.37 22.94 8.49
N LEU A 870 17.83 21.89 7.88
CA LEU A 870 17.52 20.63 8.55
C LEU A 870 18.78 19.99 9.16
N LEU A 871 19.91 19.95 8.44
CA LEU A 871 21.18 19.43 8.94
C LEU A 871 21.68 20.23 10.14
N THR A 872 21.47 21.54 10.17
CA THR A 872 21.82 22.39 11.34
C THR A 872 21.01 21.98 12.58
N VAL A 873 19.72 21.68 12.40
CA VAL A 873 18.85 21.22 13.49
C VAL A 873 19.28 19.85 14.00
N LEU A 874 19.57 18.90 13.09
CA LEU A 874 20.02 17.55 13.45
C LEU A 874 21.40 17.59 14.16
N THR A 875 22.32 18.45 13.70
CA THR A 875 23.61 18.65 14.36
C THR A 875 23.41 19.15 15.78
N ARG A 876 22.50 20.11 16.02
CA ARG A 876 22.17 20.60 17.39
C ARG A 876 21.63 19.49 18.28
N LEU A 877 20.74 18.61 17.77
CA LEU A 877 20.25 17.44 18.53
C LEU A 877 21.38 16.48 18.89
N ARG A 878 22.28 16.18 17.95
CA ARG A 878 23.44 15.35 18.18
C ARG A 878 24.36 15.95 19.24
N GLU A 879 24.65 17.26 19.20
CA GLU A 879 25.50 17.98 20.17
C GLU A 879 24.91 17.93 21.58
N GLN A 880 23.62 17.71 21.74
CA GLN A 880 22.98 17.47 23.04
C GLN A 880 23.19 16.05 23.59
N GLY A 881 23.91 15.18 22.86
CA GLY A 881 24.26 13.82 23.27
C GLY A 881 23.37 12.73 22.62
N ASN A 882 22.36 13.10 21.83
CA ASN A 882 21.43 12.16 21.21
C ASN A 882 22.05 11.37 20.07
N THR A 883 21.56 10.16 19.87
CA THR A 883 21.92 9.31 18.74
C THR A 883 20.92 9.54 17.61
N ILE A 884 21.41 9.80 16.40
CA ILE A 884 20.57 10.05 15.23
C ILE A 884 20.91 9.02 14.16
N VAL A 885 19.92 8.24 13.74
CA VAL A 885 20.02 7.27 12.65
C VAL A 885 19.14 7.76 11.51
N ILE A 886 19.73 7.97 10.33
CA ILE A 886 19.04 8.49 9.15
C ILE A 886 19.17 7.48 8.02
N ILE A 887 18.05 7.10 7.39
CA ILE A 887 18.04 6.42 6.10
C ILE A 887 18.07 7.49 5.04
N GLU A 888 19.09 7.52 4.16
CA GLU A 888 19.24 8.57 3.16
C GLU A 888 19.97 8.14 1.90
N HIS A 889 19.62 8.84 0.80
CA HIS A 889 20.26 8.75 -0.50
C HIS A 889 20.97 10.04 -0.91
N ASN A 890 20.64 11.16 -0.25
CA ASN A 890 21.19 12.46 -0.56
C ASN A 890 22.67 12.55 -0.15
N LEU A 891 23.56 12.74 -1.12
CA LEU A 891 25.01 12.81 -0.91
C LEU A 891 25.40 13.95 0.03
N ASP A 892 24.67 15.06 0.04
CA ASP A 892 24.91 16.18 0.95
C ASP A 892 24.68 15.82 2.41
N VAL A 893 23.74 14.92 2.71
CA VAL A 893 23.55 14.37 4.07
C VAL A 893 24.61 13.34 4.39
N ILE A 894 24.84 12.40 3.46
CA ILE A 894 25.81 11.31 3.66
C ILE A 894 27.22 11.86 3.99
N LYS A 895 27.67 12.89 3.26
CA LYS A 895 28.99 13.52 3.51
C LYS A 895 29.10 14.24 4.86
N THR A 896 27.98 14.58 5.51
CA THR A 896 27.96 15.20 6.83
C THR A 896 27.86 14.22 8.00
N ALA A 897 27.56 12.95 7.74
CA ALA A 897 27.43 11.91 8.75
C ALA A 897 28.75 11.61 9.46
N ASP A 898 28.69 11.22 10.76
CA ASP A 898 29.84 10.77 11.54
C ASP A 898 30.16 9.29 11.29
N TRP A 899 29.11 8.49 11.02
CA TRP A 899 29.18 7.06 10.76
C TRP A 899 28.29 6.68 9.58
N ILE A 900 28.74 5.76 8.73
CA ILE A 900 27.99 5.29 7.56
C ILE A 900 27.87 3.76 7.63
N VAL A 901 26.67 3.28 7.35
CA VAL A 901 26.37 1.87 7.16
C VAL A 901 25.83 1.74 5.73
N ASP A 902 26.61 1.12 4.84
CA ASP A 902 26.27 0.94 3.44
C ASP A 902 25.79 -0.49 3.16
N LEU A 903 24.54 -0.63 2.68
CA LEU A 903 23.91 -1.89 2.33
C LEU A 903 23.89 -2.06 0.81
N GLY A 904 24.46 -3.17 0.32
CA GLY A 904 24.54 -3.40 -1.12
C GLY A 904 24.35 -4.86 -1.52
N LEU A 905 24.10 -5.07 -2.81
CA LEU A 905 23.99 -6.37 -3.45
C LEU A 905 25.39 -6.83 -3.91
N LYS A 906 25.83 -8.03 -3.55
CA LYS A 906 26.97 -8.67 -4.22
C LYS A 906 26.55 -9.23 -5.56
N GLU A 907 27.25 -8.89 -6.65
CA GLU A 907 26.92 -9.29 -8.03
C GLU A 907 26.85 -10.81 -8.29
N ALA A 908 27.48 -11.64 -7.46
CA ALA A 908 27.59 -13.08 -7.68
C ALA A 908 26.43 -13.93 -7.10
N VAL A 909 25.75 -13.41 -6.07
CA VAL A 909 24.57 -14.06 -5.47
C VAL A 909 23.68 -12.90 -5.02
N LYS A 910 22.39 -12.92 -5.32
CA LYS A 910 21.41 -11.87 -4.92
C LYS A 910 21.20 -11.85 -3.38
N GLU A 911 22.28 -11.83 -2.63
CA GLU A 911 22.32 -11.77 -1.18
C GLU A 911 22.67 -10.35 -0.77
N GLU A 912 21.80 -9.69 -0.04
CA GLU A 912 22.07 -8.40 0.56
C GLU A 912 22.94 -8.57 1.79
N ARG A 913 24.13 -7.98 1.73
CA ARG A 913 25.11 -7.99 2.83
C ARG A 913 25.56 -6.56 3.11
N LEU A 914 26.02 -6.36 4.33
CA LEU A 914 26.72 -5.15 4.71
C LEU A 914 27.99 -5.03 3.83
N LEU A 915 28.08 -3.99 2.99
CA LEU A 915 29.25 -3.74 2.17
C LEU A 915 30.35 -3.11 2.99
N GLN A 916 30.00 -2.14 3.84
CA GLN A 916 30.98 -1.47 4.71
C GLN A 916 30.35 -0.74 5.90
N GLN A 917 31.10 -0.67 6.99
CA GLN A 917 30.72 -0.01 8.23
C GLN A 917 31.95 0.73 8.77
N GLU A 918 32.08 2.02 8.49
CA GLU A 918 33.26 2.80 8.85
C GLU A 918 33.01 4.32 8.91
N PRO A 919 33.89 5.10 9.49
CA PRO A 919 33.92 6.55 9.36
C PRO A 919 34.11 6.98 7.89
N PRO A 920 33.47 8.01 7.40
CA PRO A 920 33.34 8.34 5.96
C PRO A 920 34.63 8.84 5.25
N LYS A 921 35.81 8.78 5.86
CA LYS A 921 37.06 9.29 5.26
C LYS A 921 37.45 8.64 3.92
N TRP A 922 37.09 7.40 3.68
CA TRP A 922 37.42 6.65 2.46
C TRP A 922 36.42 6.90 1.34
N LEU A 923 35.13 7.10 1.66
CA LEU A 923 34.07 7.36 0.67
C LEU A 923 34.34 8.67 -0.09
N LEU A 924 34.91 9.66 0.58
CA LEU A 924 35.32 10.91 -0.02
C LEU A 924 36.47 10.74 -1.04
N LYS A 925 37.39 9.81 -0.79
CA LYS A 925 38.46 9.48 -1.74
C LYS A 925 37.94 8.75 -3.01
N THR A 926 36.87 7.99 -2.86
CA THR A 926 36.25 7.25 -3.97
C THR A 926 35.33 8.15 -4.78
N LEU A 927 34.64 9.10 -4.14
CA LEU A 927 33.84 10.14 -4.81
C LEU A 927 34.71 11.10 -5.65
N ASP A 928 35.89 11.50 -5.13
CA ASP A 928 36.86 12.31 -5.90
C ASP A 928 37.40 11.57 -7.13
N LEU A 929 37.51 10.23 -7.10
CA LEU A 929 37.92 9.38 -8.23
C LEU A 929 36.78 9.19 -9.24
N LEU A 930 35.51 9.22 -8.83
CA LEU A 930 34.36 9.13 -9.72
C LEU A 930 34.03 10.47 -10.40
N GLN A 931 34.35 11.62 -9.78
CA GLN A 931 34.23 12.93 -10.40
C GLN A 931 35.33 13.23 -11.44
N VAL A 932 36.43 12.48 -11.46
CA VAL A 932 37.54 12.64 -12.43
C VAL A 932 37.39 11.74 -13.67
N SER A 933 36.42 10.82 -13.69
CA SER A 933 36.21 9.88 -14.81
C SER A 933 34.95 10.20 -15.66
N PHE A 934 34.46 11.45 -15.64
CA PHE A 934 33.44 11.94 -16.59
C PHE A 934 33.95 13.15 -17.36
#